data_9854104bf148a757663ac82ccd4246c8
#
_entry.id   9854104bf148a757663ac82ccd4246c8
#
_cell.length_a   1.000
_cell.length_b   1.000
_cell.length_c   1.000
_cell.angle_alpha   90.00
_cell.angle_beta   90.00
_cell.angle_gamma   90.00
#
_symmetry.space_group_name_H-M   'P 1'
#
loop_
_entity.id
_entity.type
_entity.pdbx_description
1 polymer ?
#
loop_
_entity_poly.entity_id
_entity_poly.type
_entity_poly.pdbx_seq_one_letter_code
_entity_poly.pdbx_strand_id
1 'polypeptide(L)'
;VTGGTEGMSGLFVRGGDGDDNLFLLDGNPVYHTDHVLGFFSAFNPDAVKNATFYKGSFPAEYGGRLSSVVDVRTNEGNRKEYHGNISIGLLAARANLEGPIIKDRSSFNVSVRRTWMELITWPLMTAVNKKADTEWKGGYHFYDMNAKVDYSFTDRSRAYLSFYMGSDSYRNGEDSKDIHGEDRDFRWRWGNLIGSAGWNYLINRKLFATFTGGYTRYRSHIIQKQNAFVSSPDKSGQVYFQEGHYRSAMEDVSLRASFDYRPNVDHRVRMGGDYLFYLFRPEQSNMSSWYKDSVVSQMNNTVFSHSLIHGHEVSLYAEDEMLLTDRLRVNAGLRFTLFHVQGETYQSFQPRFSARYLLGRNLSAKVSYTKMNQYIHLLSNSYISQPTDIWVPVTGNIRPMHAHQVTGGLFWHYKELDFSAEGYYKRMNNLVEYKDNGPVLPSFEGWEDRVGVGKGRSYGLELMVQKKTGRFNGWIGYTLSWSDRWFPDGTVNKGHRFPSKYDNRHKVDIVASYKLSRKVELTAAWMYKSGNHLTIQDVQYRPLPELTERGYQEELRWGYGENASSRNNYQLPAYHRLDLGANFYRYKKNGRMGIWNLSLCNAYFKANPFSVRPIYYQTEKGREVVLEQTLLFLFVPSVSYTYKF
;
A
#
# COMPACT_ATOMS: atom_id res chain seq x y z
N VAL A 1 -12.45 -4.54 2.69
CA VAL A 1 -11.03 -4.14 2.78
C VAL A 1 -10.28 -5.32 3.37
N THR A 2 -9.37 -5.89 2.63
CA THR A 2 -8.52 -6.98 3.12
C THR A 2 -7.12 -6.45 3.32
N GLY A 3 -6.53 -6.65 4.50
CA GLY A 3 -5.09 -6.63 4.66
C GLY A 3 -4.50 -7.90 4.03
N GLY A 4 -3.23 -7.89 3.66
CA GLY A 4 -2.50 -9.07 3.20
C GLY A 4 -2.40 -10.18 4.25
N THR A 5 -1.29 -10.88 4.30
CA THR A 5 -0.90 -11.79 5.37
C THR A 5 -0.50 -11.03 6.63
N GLU A 6 0.04 -11.70 7.64
CA GLU A 6 0.54 -11.04 8.85
C GLU A 6 1.57 -9.96 8.50
N GLY A 7 1.47 -8.79 9.13
CA GLY A 7 2.36 -7.66 8.85
C GLY A 7 2.06 -6.86 7.58
N MET A 8 0.90 -7.04 6.96
CA MET A 8 0.52 -6.28 5.76
C MET A 8 -0.76 -5.50 5.97
N SER A 9 -0.68 -4.18 5.89
CA SER A 9 -1.83 -3.26 5.96
C SER A 9 -2.38 -2.88 4.58
N GLY A 10 -2.00 -3.57 3.52
CA GLY A 10 -2.45 -3.30 2.16
C GLY A 10 -3.97 -3.25 2.05
N LEU A 11 -4.48 -2.28 1.32
CA LEU A 11 -5.90 -2.12 1.04
C LEU A 11 -6.23 -2.83 -0.28
N PHE A 12 -7.00 -3.91 -0.21
CA PHE A 12 -7.48 -4.64 -1.37
C PHE A 12 -9.00 -4.59 -1.39
N VAL A 13 -9.56 -3.97 -2.41
CA VAL A 13 -11.00 -3.67 -2.45
C VAL A 13 -11.62 -4.27 -3.71
N ARG A 14 -12.63 -5.14 -3.51
CA ARG A 14 -13.44 -5.71 -4.59
C ARG A 14 -12.59 -6.27 -5.73
N GLY A 15 -11.57 -7.08 -5.38
CA GLY A 15 -10.70 -7.78 -6.31
C GLY A 15 -9.67 -6.92 -7.04
N GLY A 16 -9.49 -5.66 -6.63
CA GLY A 16 -8.39 -4.83 -7.08
C GLY A 16 -7.11 -5.10 -6.30
N ASP A 17 -5.98 -4.83 -6.92
CA ASP A 17 -4.65 -4.87 -6.29
C ASP A 17 -4.39 -3.64 -5.40
N GLY A 18 -3.24 -3.59 -4.75
CA GLY A 18 -2.89 -2.48 -3.87
C GLY A 18 -2.83 -1.14 -4.61
N ASP A 19 -2.27 -1.14 -5.82
CA ASP A 19 -2.14 0.04 -6.69
C ASP A 19 -3.42 0.43 -7.42
N ASP A 20 -4.46 -0.41 -7.43
CA ASP A 20 -5.79 -0.07 -7.94
C ASP A 20 -6.53 0.91 -7.01
N ASN A 21 -5.99 1.22 -5.84
CA ASN A 21 -6.58 2.16 -4.89
C ASN A 21 -5.88 3.52 -4.96
N LEU A 22 -6.65 4.59 -4.97
CA LEU A 22 -6.15 5.96 -4.91
C LEU A 22 -6.06 6.41 -3.46
N PHE A 23 -4.85 6.61 -2.98
CA PHE A 23 -4.60 7.25 -1.69
C PHE A 23 -4.21 8.71 -1.93
N LEU A 24 -4.89 9.62 -1.25
CA LEU A 24 -4.63 11.05 -1.32
C LEU A 24 -4.31 11.59 0.07
N LEU A 25 -3.31 12.47 0.15
CA LEU A 25 -3.02 13.29 1.32
C LEU A 25 -3.12 14.77 0.93
N ASP A 26 -4.09 15.48 1.52
CA ASP A 26 -4.44 16.86 1.15
C ASP A 26 -4.62 17.06 -0.37
N GLY A 27 -5.16 16.03 -1.06
CA GLY A 27 -5.44 16.05 -2.49
C GLY A 27 -4.33 15.52 -3.39
N ASN A 28 -3.15 15.18 -2.89
CA ASN A 28 -2.03 14.66 -3.69
C ASN A 28 -1.83 13.15 -3.50
N PRO A 29 -1.44 12.41 -4.55
CA PRO A 29 -1.26 10.97 -4.48
C PRO A 29 -0.19 10.55 -3.46
N VAL A 30 -0.41 9.41 -2.81
CA VAL A 30 0.57 8.73 -1.94
C VAL A 30 0.87 7.37 -2.55
N TYR A 31 2.12 7.12 -2.95
CA TYR A 31 2.49 5.92 -3.68
C TYR A 31 2.90 4.75 -2.79
N HIS A 32 3.28 5.01 -1.55
CA HIS A 32 3.55 3.99 -0.54
C HIS A 32 2.84 4.37 0.76
N THR A 33 1.97 3.51 1.26
CA THR A 33 0.96 3.86 2.27
C THR A 33 1.19 3.25 3.63
N ASP A 34 2.31 2.53 3.79
CA ASP A 34 2.62 1.83 5.03
C ASP A 34 4.11 1.87 5.41
N HIS A 35 4.40 1.53 6.65
CA HIS A 35 5.72 1.33 7.22
C HIS A 35 5.81 -0.07 7.83
N VAL A 36 7.04 -0.58 8.04
CA VAL A 36 7.30 -1.90 8.66
C VAL A 36 6.54 -3.01 7.91
N LEU A 37 6.66 -3.04 6.58
CA LEU A 37 5.97 -4.05 5.76
C LEU A 37 4.45 -4.13 6.04
N GLY A 38 3.82 -2.97 6.31
CA GLY A 38 2.38 -2.87 6.54
C GLY A 38 1.92 -2.93 8.00
N PHE A 39 2.82 -2.95 8.96
CA PHE A 39 2.45 -2.94 10.39
C PHE A 39 1.97 -1.57 10.86
N PHE A 40 2.51 -0.48 10.32
CA PHE A 40 2.07 0.87 10.58
C PHE A 40 1.58 1.55 9.30
N SER A 41 0.52 2.34 9.41
CA SER A 41 0.09 3.22 8.32
C SER A 41 1.07 4.40 8.16
N ALA A 42 1.32 4.84 6.92
CA ALA A 42 2.04 6.08 6.64
C ALA A 42 1.30 7.32 7.14
N PHE A 43 -0.03 7.22 7.33
CA PHE A 43 -0.84 8.33 7.86
C PHE A 43 -0.73 8.39 9.38
N ASN A 44 -0.03 9.40 9.89
CA ASN A 44 0.09 9.63 11.34
C ASN A 44 -1.25 10.06 11.93
N PRO A 45 -1.85 9.30 12.88
CA PRO A 45 -3.17 9.62 13.44
C PRO A 45 -3.26 11.00 14.10
N ASP A 46 -2.14 11.52 14.65
CA ASP A 46 -2.12 12.83 15.29
C ASP A 46 -2.16 13.99 14.27
N ALA A 47 -1.73 13.73 13.02
CA ALA A 47 -1.80 14.69 11.91
C ALA A 47 -3.11 14.64 11.13
N VAL A 48 -3.87 13.53 11.21
CA VAL A 48 -5.07 13.31 10.40
C VAL A 48 -6.28 13.98 11.05
N LYS A 49 -6.99 14.82 10.27
CA LYS A 49 -8.27 15.42 10.63
C LYS A 49 -9.44 14.50 10.30
N ASN A 50 -9.48 14.00 9.08
CA ASN A 50 -10.47 13.04 8.60
C ASN A 50 -9.90 12.20 7.45
N ALA A 51 -10.55 11.05 7.23
CA ALA A 51 -10.33 10.21 6.07
C ALA A 51 -11.67 9.78 5.50
N THR A 52 -11.83 9.94 4.20
CA THR A 52 -13.03 9.51 3.47
C THR A 52 -12.67 8.32 2.59
N PHE A 53 -13.43 7.25 2.71
CA PHE A 53 -13.23 6.03 1.96
C PHE A 53 -14.40 5.73 1.03
N TYR A 54 -14.11 5.61 -0.26
CA TYR A 54 -15.07 5.24 -1.30
C TYR A 54 -14.72 3.86 -1.87
N LYS A 55 -15.63 2.89 -1.73
CA LYS A 55 -15.44 1.50 -2.21
C LYS A 55 -15.77 1.28 -3.69
N GLY A 56 -16.12 2.31 -4.43
CA GLY A 56 -16.65 2.19 -5.80
C GLY A 56 -17.42 3.41 -6.15
N SER A 57 -18.53 3.66 -6.43
CA SER A 57 -19.35 4.87 -6.67
C SER A 57 -18.75 6.18 -6.12
N PHE A 58 -17.51 6.46 -6.46
CA PHE A 58 -16.87 7.70 -6.02
C PHE A 58 -17.15 8.84 -7.00
N PRO A 59 -17.11 10.11 -6.53
CA PRO A 59 -17.35 11.29 -7.35
C PRO A 59 -16.47 11.36 -8.61
N ALA A 60 -16.94 12.07 -9.64
CA ALA A 60 -16.24 12.23 -10.91
C ALA A 60 -14.90 12.97 -10.80
N GLU A 61 -14.69 13.72 -9.71
CA GLU A 61 -13.41 14.38 -9.40
C GLU A 61 -12.24 13.40 -9.20
N TYR A 62 -12.50 12.15 -8.78
CA TYR A 62 -11.46 11.14 -8.59
C TYR A 62 -11.30 10.26 -9.84
N GLY A 63 -10.07 9.95 -10.25
CA GLY A 63 -9.75 9.12 -11.41
C GLY A 63 -8.41 8.44 -11.28
N GLY A 64 -7.97 7.75 -12.34
CA GLY A 64 -6.64 7.17 -12.45
C GLY A 64 -6.43 5.87 -11.66
N ARG A 65 -7.48 5.26 -11.07
CA ARG A 65 -7.42 3.98 -10.35
C ARG A 65 -8.67 3.15 -10.57
N LEU A 66 -8.57 1.81 -10.39
CA LEU A 66 -9.63 0.85 -10.72
C LEU A 66 -10.50 0.40 -9.56
N SER A 67 -10.22 0.77 -8.31
CA SER A 67 -10.89 0.12 -7.19
C SER A 67 -11.52 1.09 -6.20
N SER A 68 -10.74 1.73 -5.38
CA SER A 68 -11.24 2.60 -4.31
C SER A 68 -10.49 3.91 -4.21
N VAL A 69 -11.04 4.85 -3.42
CA VAL A 69 -10.38 6.12 -3.10
C VAL A 69 -10.36 6.29 -1.60
N VAL A 70 -9.20 6.64 -1.06
CA VAL A 70 -8.97 7.05 0.33
C VAL A 70 -8.45 8.48 0.31
N ASP A 71 -9.31 9.44 0.64
CA ASP A 71 -8.94 10.86 0.72
C ASP A 71 -8.69 11.23 2.19
N VAL A 72 -7.43 11.49 2.54
CA VAL A 72 -6.97 11.86 3.87
C VAL A 72 -6.68 13.34 3.89
N ARG A 73 -7.29 14.05 4.86
CA ARG A 73 -7.04 15.47 5.10
C ARG A 73 -6.32 15.65 6.42
N THR A 74 -5.24 16.44 6.40
CA THR A 74 -4.48 16.75 7.60
C THR A 74 -5.11 17.86 8.40
N ASN A 75 -4.81 17.86 9.71
CA ASN A 75 -5.28 18.87 10.64
C ASN A 75 -4.65 20.23 10.34
N GLU A 76 -5.47 21.30 10.37
CA GLU A 76 -5.04 22.67 10.09
C GLU A 76 -4.45 23.36 11.33
N GLY A 77 -4.65 22.76 12.51
CA GLY A 77 -4.26 23.35 13.79
C GLY A 77 -5.33 24.26 14.40
N ASN A 78 -5.08 24.67 15.64
CA ASN A 78 -5.97 25.54 16.39
C ASN A 78 -5.57 27.01 16.21
N ARG A 79 -6.51 27.89 15.87
CA ARG A 79 -6.26 29.31 15.66
C ARG A 79 -6.37 30.16 16.93
N LYS A 80 -6.81 29.58 18.06
CA LYS A 80 -7.06 30.31 19.30
C LYS A 80 -6.06 30.01 20.40
N GLU A 81 -5.70 28.72 20.54
CA GLU A 81 -4.91 28.21 21.65
C GLU A 81 -3.88 27.19 21.17
N TYR A 82 -2.79 27.05 21.91
CA TYR A 82 -1.79 26.02 21.67
C TYR A 82 -2.26 24.71 22.30
N HIS A 83 -2.19 23.63 21.55
CA HIS A 83 -2.43 22.28 21.97
C HIS A 83 -1.32 21.36 21.49
N GLY A 84 -1.11 20.29 22.21
CA GLY A 84 -0.15 19.29 21.77
C GLY A 84 -0.32 17.97 22.48
N ASN A 85 0.35 16.98 21.94
CA ASN A 85 0.48 15.70 22.58
C ASN A 85 1.89 15.13 22.37
N ILE A 86 2.36 14.39 23.35
CA ILE A 86 3.58 13.59 23.27
C ILE A 86 3.18 12.17 23.68
N SER A 87 3.49 11.21 22.84
CA SER A 87 3.22 9.80 23.09
C SER A 87 4.51 9.00 22.98
N ILE A 88 4.80 8.23 24.01
CA ILE A 88 5.96 7.34 24.09
C ILE A 88 5.43 5.92 24.26
N GLY A 89 5.74 5.07 23.30
CA GLY A 89 5.38 3.65 23.31
C GLY A 89 6.59 2.74 23.20
N LEU A 90 6.37 1.45 23.36
CA LEU A 90 7.44 0.45 23.25
C LEU A 90 8.11 0.45 21.88
N LEU A 91 7.34 0.64 20.80
CA LEU A 91 7.83 0.53 19.43
C LEU A 91 8.12 1.88 18.76
N ALA A 92 7.43 2.95 19.19
CA ALA A 92 7.53 4.26 18.54
C ALA A 92 7.24 5.39 19.51
N ALA A 93 7.82 6.57 19.23
CA ALA A 93 7.41 7.83 19.81
C ALA A 93 6.78 8.73 18.75
N ARG A 94 5.89 9.61 19.20
CA ARG A 94 5.27 10.63 18.38
C ARG A 94 4.99 11.88 19.19
N ALA A 95 5.05 13.01 18.52
CA ALA A 95 4.71 14.30 19.10
C ALA A 95 3.90 15.10 18.06
N ASN A 96 2.92 15.85 18.58
CA ASN A 96 2.14 16.81 17.81
C ASN A 96 2.10 18.12 18.55
N LEU A 97 2.21 19.22 17.82
CA LEU A 97 2.04 20.58 18.31
C LEU A 97 1.24 21.38 17.31
N GLU A 98 0.22 22.06 17.80
CA GLU A 98 -0.62 22.96 17.00
C GLU A 98 -0.93 24.24 17.76
N GLY A 99 -1.17 25.31 17.01
CA GLY A 99 -1.52 26.58 17.62
C GLY A 99 -1.61 27.74 16.64
N PRO A 100 -1.99 28.94 17.11
CA PRO A 100 -2.06 30.14 16.30
C PRO A 100 -0.66 30.68 15.96
N ILE A 101 -0.46 31.07 14.68
CA ILE A 101 0.63 31.97 14.29
C ILE A 101 0.15 33.40 14.46
N ILE A 102 -1.02 33.71 13.89
CA ILE A 102 -1.75 34.95 14.10
C ILE A 102 -3.12 34.57 14.63
N LYS A 103 -3.45 34.98 15.86
CA LYS A 103 -4.69 34.61 16.53
C LYS A 103 -5.91 34.89 15.63
N ASP A 104 -6.81 33.92 15.55
CA ASP A 104 -8.03 33.89 14.75
C ASP A 104 -7.83 33.91 13.22
N ARG A 105 -6.61 34.15 12.70
CA ARG A 105 -6.31 34.24 11.26
C ARG A 105 -5.51 33.08 10.73
N SER A 106 -4.48 32.65 11.42
CA SER A 106 -3.60 31.59 10.95
C SER A 106 -3.25 30.60 12.05
N SER A 107 -3.02 29.36 11.66
CA SER A 107 -2.61 28.28 12.54
C SER A 107 -1.55 27.41 11.87
N PHE A 108 -0.88 26.64 12.71
CA PHE A 108 0.00 25.57 12.27
C PHE A 108 -0.32 24.26 13.00
N ASN A 109 0.03 23.16 12.37
CA ASN A 109 0.09 21.83 12.96
C ASN A 109 1.37 21.15 12.51
N VAL A 110 2.14 20.61 13.45
CA VAL A 110 3.35 19.82 13.18
C VAL A 110 3.27 18.53 13.95
N SER A 111 3.39 17.41 13.26
CA SER A 111 3.43 16.06 13.82
C SER A 111 4.67 15.34 13.38
N VAL A 112 5.34 14.68 14.31
CA VAL A 112 6.50 13.82 14.04
C VAL A 112 6.30 12.46 14.69
N ARG A 113 6.78 11.40 14.04
CA ARG A 113 6.76 10.03 14.55
C ARG A 113 8.05 9.34 14.15
N ARG A 114 8.61 8.52 15.06
CA ARG A 114 9.76 7.66 14.79
C ARG A 114 9.63 6.34 15.56
N THR A 115 10.02 5.24 14.93
CA THR A 115 10.28 3.97 15.63
C THR A 115 11.71 3.92 16.14
N TRP A 116 11.92 3.14 17.20
CA TRP A 116 13.23 2.85 17.79
C TRP A 116 13.44 1.35 18.04
N MET A 117 12.89 0.52 17.18
CA MET A 117 13.03 -0.94 17.29
C MET A 117 14.51 -1.36 17.34
N GLU A 118 15.39 -0.64 16.65
CA GLU A 118 16.82 -0.85 16.66
C GLU A 118 17.44 -0.75 18.08
N LEU A 119 16.91 0.12 18.94
CA LEU A 119 17.40 0.25 20.33
C LEU A 119 17.01 -0.96 21.19
N ILE A 120 15.90 -1.64 20.88
CA ILE A 120 15.44 -2.82 21.60
C ILE A 120 16.16 -4.07 21.07
N THR A 121 16.32 -4.17 19.75
CA THR A 121 16.94 -5.34 19.13
C THR A 121 18.45 -5.37 19.25
N TRP A 122 19.12 -4.22 19.32
CA TRP A 122 20.58 -4.12 19.41
C TRP A 122 21.21 -4.88 20.60
N PRO A 123 20.74 -4.76 21.86
CA PRO A 123 21.30 -5.54 22.97
C PRO A 123 21.11 -7.06 22.78
N LEU A 124 19.96 -7.46 22.23
CA LEU A 124 19.66 -8.86 21.97
C LEU A 124 20.59 -9.43 20.89
N MET A 125 20.75 -8.71 19.77
CA MET A 125 21.67 -9.10 18.70
C MET A 125 23.10 -9.17 19.17
N THR A 126 23.53 -8.20 20.00
CA THR A 126 24.89 -8.21 20.59
C THR A 126 25.12 -9.47 21.44
N ALA A 127 24.10 -9.90 22.21
CA ALA A 127 24.18 -11.11 23.02
C ALA A 127 24.22 -12.40 22.17
N VAL A 128 23.45 -12.45 21.08
CA VAL A 128 23.47 -13.57 20.13
C VAL A 128 24.82 -13.63 19.40
N ASN A 129 25.30 -12.51 18.87
CA ASN A 129 26.55 -12.42 18.12
C ASN A 129 27.81 -12.84 18.90
N LYS A 130 27.78 -12.72 20.24
CA LYS A 130 28.90 -13.19 21.10
C LYS A 130 29.11 -14.70 20.99
N LYS A 131 28.06 -15.47 20.76
CA LYS A 131 28.07 -16.93 20.73
C LYS A 131 28.02 -17.54 19.34
N ALA A 132 27.71 -16.75 18.32
CA ALA A 132 27.58 -17.20 16.94
C ALA A 132 28.92 -17.10 16.20
N ASP A 133 29.12 -17.93 15.16
CA ASP A 133 30.28 -17.88 14.26
C ASP A 133 30.18 -16.73 13.26
N THR A 134 29.01 -16.11 13.19
CA THR A 134 28.72 -14.97 12.32
C THR A 134 28.20 -13.79 13.15
N GLU A 135 28.52 -12.58 12.70
CA GLU A 135 28.00 -11.34 13.29
C GLU A 135 26.82 -10.84 12.46
N TRP A 136 25.60 -10.98 13.01
CA TRP A 136 24.38 -10.46 12.38
C TRP A 136 24.25 -8.97 12.59
N LYS A 137 24.00 -8.23 11.50
CA LYS A 137 23.76 -6.78 11.48
C LYS A 137 22.35 -6.53 10.92
N GLY A 138 21.41 -6.35 11.81
CA GLY A 138 20.02 -6.15 11.40
C GLY A 138 19.40 -4.95 12.09
N GLY A 139 18.45 -4.33 11.43
CA GLY A 139 17.69 -3.24 12.03
C GLY A 139 16.65 -2.68 11.07
N TYR A 140 15.59 -2.17 11.67
CA TYR A 140 14.56 -1.45 10.97
C TYR A 140 14.14 -0.23 11.77
N HIS A 141 14.02 0.91 11.09
CA HIS A 141 13.40 2.10 11.63
C HIS A 141 12.68 2.87 10.54
N PHE A 142 11.66 3.61 10.94
CA PHE A 142 11.05 4.63 10.10
C PHE A 142 10.86 5.93 10.88
N TYR A 143 10.72 6.99 10.13
CA TYR A 143 10.25 8.28 10.65
C TYR A 143 9.28 8.91 9.65
N ASP A 144 8.34 9.68 10.18
CA ASP A 144 7.49 10.56 9.39
C ASP A 144 7.30 11.92 10.08
N MET A 145 7.08 12.91 9.23
CA MET A 145 6.80 14.28 9.62
C MET A 145 5.65 14.82 8.76
N ASN A 146 4.68 15.44 9.42
CA ASN A 146 3.64 16.23 8.79
C ASN A 146 3.73 17.65 9.32
N ALA A 147 3.62 18.63 8.42
CA ALA A 147 3.54 20.04 8.79
C ALA A 147 2.49 20.72 7.91
N LYS A 148 1.64 21.53 8.51
CA LYS A 148 0.63 22.33 7.79
C LYS A 148 0.54 23.71 8.38
N VAL A 149 0.46 24.71 7.52
CA VAL A 149 0.18 26.09 7.87
C VAL A 149 -1.07 26.52 7.11
N ASP A 150 -1.96 27.16 7.80
CA ASP A 150 -3.22 27.64 7.28
C ASP A 150 -3.37 29.13 7.54
N TYR A 151 -3.91 29.86 6.55
CA TYR A 151 -4.12 31.28 6.62
C TYR A 151 -5.46 31.69 6.01
N SER A 152 -6.30 32.40 6.79
CA SER A 152 -7.52 33.03 6.33
C SER A 152 -7.27 34.48 5.99
N PHE A 153 -7.31 34.82 4.68
CA PHE A 153 -7.21 36.19 4.20
C PHE A 153 -8.49 36.97 4.55
N THR A 154 -9.62 36.30 4.33
CA THR A 154 -10.97 36.80 4.68
C THR A 154 -11.84 35.62 5.08
N ASP A 155 -13.07 35.86 5.50
CA ASP A 155 -14.06 34.78 5.78
C ASP A 155 -14.40 33.96 4.52
N ARG A 156 -14.10 34.47 3.33
CA ARG A 156 -14.35 33.81 2.04
C ARG A 156 -13.11 33.24 1.38
N SER A 157 -11.93 33.57 1.86
CA SER A 157 -10.66 33.22 1.21
C SER A 157 -9.68 32.65 2.21
N ARG A 158 -9.26 31.40 1.99
CA ARG A 158 -8.39 30.65 2.85
C ARG A 158 -7.39 29.83 2.05
N ALA A 159 -6.13 29.90 2.40
CA ALA A 159 -5.08 29.07 1.79
C ALA A 159 -4.33 28.25 2.84
N TYR A 160 -3.73 27.16 2.39
CA TYR A 160 -2.85 26.34 3.22
C TYR A 160 -1.62 25.88 2.43
N LEU A 161 -0.56 25.62 3.18
CA LEU A 161 0.60 24.86 2.73
C LEU A 161 0.73 23.64 3.62
N SER A 162 0.91 22.46 3.05
CA SER A 162 1.17 21.24 3.79
C SER A 162 2.38 20.49 3.25
N PHE A 163 3.05 19.78 4.13
CA PHE A 163 4.25 19.01 3.85
C PHE A 163 4.16 17.66 4.56
N TYR A 164 4.52 16.60 3.86
CA TYR A 164 4.69 15.26 4.41
C TYR A 164 6.00 14.66 3.93
N MET A 165 6.71 14.04 4.84
CA MET A 165 7.88 13.22 4.54
C MET A 165 7.82 11.95 5.40
N GLY A 166 7.90 10.80 4.75
CA GLY A 166 8.02 9.50 5.40
C GLY A 166 9.17 8.71 4.79
N SER A 167 9.98 8.07 5.61
CA SER A 167 11.11 7.26 5.16
C SER A 167 11.32 6.06 6.05
N ASP A 168 11.55 4.93 5.42
CA ASP A 168 11.86 3.63 6.00
C ASP A 168 13.29 3.25 5.69
N SER A 169 13.93 2.55 6.61
CA SER A 169 15.28 2.00 6.46
C SER A 169 15.32 0.60 7.05
N TYR A 170 15.62 -0.36 6.22
CA TYR A 170 15.85 -1.76 6.59
C TYR A 170 17.27 -2.16 6.29
N ARG A 171 17.91 -2.87 7.21
CA ARG A 171 19.23 -3.47 7.02
C ARG A 171 19.20 -4.91 7.49
N ASN A 172 19.79 -5.79 6.71
CA ASN A 172 20.08 -7.18 7.07
C ASN A 172 21.47 -7.53 6.55
N GLY A 173 22.37 -7.83 7.45
CA GLY A 173 23.75 -8.16 7.13
C GLY A 173 24.26 -9.31 7.98
N GLU A 174 25.27 -9.96 7.48
CA GLU A 174 25.99 -11.07 8.12
C GLU A 174 27.46 -10.94 7.77
N ASP A 175 28.29 -10.80 8.81
CA ASP A 175 29.75 -10.82 8.64
C ASP A 175 30.27 -12.14 9.24
N SER A 176 31.02 -12.89 8.49
CA SER A 176 31.68 -14.10 8.98
C SER A 176 32.83 -13.74 9.92
N LYS A 177 32.98 -14.49 11.01
CA LYS A 177 34.17 -14.40 11.88
C LYS A 177 35.33 -15.20 11.33
N ASP A 178 35.09 -16.07 10.34
CA ASP A 178 36.10 -16.77 9.61
C ASP A 178 36.65 -15.88 8.49
N ILE A 179 37.97 -15.80 8.36
CA ILE A 179 38.68 -15.04 7.32
C ILE A 179 38.40 -15.57 5.91
N HIS A 180 37.93 -16.80 5.78
CA HIS A 180 37.49 -17.43 4.53
C HIS A 180 35.96 -17.40 4.36
N GLY A 181 35.25 -16.78 5.28
CA GLY A 181 33.80 -16.70 5.26
C GLY A 181 33.26 -15.66 4.27
N GLU A 182 31.97 -15.63 4.15
CA GLU A 182 31.23 -14.72 3.29
C GLU A 182 30.57 -13.63 4.13
N ASP A 183 30.76 -12.37 3.73
CA ASP A 183 30.04 -11.24 4.30
C ASP A 183 28.94 -10.79 3.35
N ARG A 184 27.79 -10.47 3.90
CA ARG A 184 26.63 -9.95 3.16
C ARG A 184 26.05 -8.75 3.87
N ASP A 185 25.73 -7.68 3.15
CA ASP A 185 25.06 -6.50 3.69
C ASP A 185 23.98 -6.04 2.71
N PHE A 186 22.73 -6.23 3.08
CA PHE A 186 21.55 -5.78 2.34
C PHE A 186 20.95 -4.58 3.06
N ARG A 187 20.78 -3.47 2.33
CA ARG A 187 20.14 -2.24 2.80
C ARG A 187 19.06 -1.82 1.84
N TRP A 188 17.89 -1.52 2.38
CA TRP A 188 16.78 -0.99 1.62
C TRP A 188 16.25 0.27 2.29
N ARG A 189 16.15 1.36 1.52
CA ARG A 189 15.55 2.63 1.94
C ARG A 189 14.45 3.02 0.97
N TRP A 190 13.29 3.39 1.50
CA TRP A 190 12.18 3.85 0.68
C TRP A 190 11.37 4.91 1.40
N GLY A 191 10.50 5.64 0.66
CA GLY A 191 9.63 6.62 1.27
C GLY A 191 9.03 7.62 0.30
N ASN A 192 8.15 8.45 0.85
CA ASN A 192 7.46 9.51 0.14
C ASN A 192 7.88 10.90 0.63
N LEU A 193 7.81 11.87 -0.30
CA LEU A 193 7.86 13.29 -0.03
C LEU A 193 6.68 13.95 -0.74
N ILE A 194 5.85 14.72 -0.02
CA ILE A 194 4.67 15.38 -0.57
C ILE A 194 4.64 16.83 -0.09
N GLY A 195 4.55 17.75 -1.02
CA GLY A 195 4.28 19.16 -0.79
C GLY A 195 2.95 19.55 -1.42
N SER A 196 2.09 20.23 -0.68
CA SER A 196 0.77 20.67 -1.17
C SER A 196 0.53 22.14 -0.87
N ALA A 197 -0.07 22.84 -1.81
CA ALA A 197 -0.62 24.17 -1.63
C ALA A 197 -2.09 24.16 -2.04
N GLY A 198 -2.95 24.71 -1.22
CA GLY A 198 -4.37 24.78 -1.53
C GLY A 198 -4.95 26.16 -1.25
N TRP A 199 -5.89 26.57 -2.08
CA TRP A 199 -6.64 27.80 -1.92
C TRP A 199 -8.13 27.53 -2.10
N ASN A 200 -8.89 27.85 -1.07
CA ASN A 200 -10.35 27.73 -1.00
C ASN A 200 -10.95 29.12 -1.09
N TYR A 201 -11.87 29.33 -2.02
CA TYR A 201 -12.49 30.61 -2.25
C TYR A 201 -14.00 30.52 -2.44
N LEU A 202 -14.76 31.18 -1.56
CA LEU A 202 -16.19 31.34 -1.68
C LEU A 202 -16.50 32.52 -2.61
N ILE A 203 -16.65 32.23 -3.91
CA ILE A 203 -16.91 33.24 -4.94
C ILE A 203 -18.21 33.98 -4.63
N ASN A 204 -19.28 33.24 -4.38
CA ASN A 204 -20.57 33.76 -3.92
C ASN A 204 -21.31 32.68 -3.10
N ARG A 205 -22.53 32.98 -2.64
CA ARG A 205 -23.32 32.07 -1.79
C ARG A 205 -23.63 30.70 -2.43
N LYS A 206 -23.50 30.57 -3.76
CA LYS A 206 -23.84 29.38 -4.53
C LYS A 206 -22.62 28.68 -5.14
N LEU A 207 -21.47 29.35 -5.20
CA LEU A 207 -20.29 28.87 -5.90
C LEU A 207 -19.05 28.94 -5.00
N PHE A 208 -18.48 27.76 -4.75
CA PHE A 208 -17.24 27.55 -4.02
C PHE A 208 -16.17 27.00 -4.96
N ALA A 209 -14.97 27.52 -4.91
CA ALA A 209 -13.84 27.07 -5.70
C ALA A 209 -12.71 26.56 -4.79
N THR A 210 -12.06 25.47 -5.21
CA THR A 210 -10.85 24.93 -4.60
C THR A 210 -9.79 24.79 -5.66
N PHE A 211 -8.62 25.37 -5.42
CA PHE A 211 -7.42 25.19 -6.23
C PHE A 211 -6.39 24.45 -5.40
N THR A 212 -5.77 23.42 -5.96
CA THR A 212 -4.73 22.64 -5.28
C THR A 212 -3.59 22.39 -6.23
N GLY A 213 -2.37 22.67 -5.77
CA GLY A 213 -1.13 22.31 -6.44
C GLY A 213 -0.31 21.39 -5.54
N GLY A 214 0.43 20.47 -6.12
CA GLY A 214 1.22 19.54 -5.34
C GLY A 214 2.41 18.97 -6.08
N TYR A 215 3.37 18.51 -5.31
CA TYR A 215 4.52 17.73 -5.74
C TYR A 215 4.58 16.47 -4.88
N THR A 216 4.66 15.31 -5.52
CA THR A 216 4.84 14.02 -4.86
C THR A 216 6.06 13.32 -5.41
N ARG A 217 6.82 12.67 -4.53
CA ARG A 217 7.95 11.82 -4.90
C ARG A 217 7.98 10.56 -4.06
N TYR A 218 8.04 9.42 -4.72
CA TYR A 218 8.37 8.13 -4.15
C TYR A 218 9.75 7.68 -4.61
N ARG A 219 10.55 7.10 -3.72
CA ARG A 219 11.86 6.51 -4.04
C ARG A 219 12.05 5.20 -3.28
N SER A 220 12.68 4.24 -3.95
CA SER A 220 13.20 3.00 -3.39
C SER A 220 14.66 2.85 -3.79
N HIS A 221 15.53 2.51 -2.85
CA HIS A 221 16.96 2.32 -3.08
C HIS A 221 17.46 1.11 -2.29
N ILE A 222 17.93 0.11 -3.02
CA ILE A 222 18.56 -1.09 -2.48
C ILE A 222 20.07 -0.99 -2.70
N ILE A 223 20.81 -1.38 -1.69
CA ILE A 223 22.26 -1.60 -1.75
C ILE A 223 22.51 -3.03 -1.27
N GLN A 224 23.12 -3.83 -2.10
CA GLN A 224 23.53 -5.18 -1.75
C GLN A 224 25.05 -5.29 -1.90
N LYS A 225 25.71 -5.71 -0.83
CA LYS A 225 27.16 -5.96 -0.81
C LYS A 225 27.40 -7.39 -0.42
N GLN A 226 28.36 -8.01 -1.09
CA GLN A 226 28.80 -9.37 -0.82
C GLN A 226 30.31 -9.44 -0.98
N ASN A 227 30.96 -10.04 0.00
CA ASN A 227 32.38 -10.38 -0.05
C ASN A 227 32.49 -11.88 0.14
N ALA A 228 33.30 -12.56 -0.66
CA ALA A 228 33.54 -13.98 -0.51
C ALA A 228 35.00 -14.30 -0.79
N PHE A 229 35.58 -15.21 -0.03
CA PHE A 229 36.89 -15.70 -0.28
C PHE A 229 36.85 -16.75 -1.41
N VAL A 230 37.70 -16.59 -2.42
CA VAL A 230 37.75 -17.52 -3.55
C VAL A 230 38.74 -18.62 -3.29
N SER A 231 38.25 -19.82 -3.05
CA SER A 231 39.05 -21.04 -2.96
C SER A 231 39.07 -21.74 -4.33
N SER A 232 40.01 -21.37 -5.18
CA SER A 232 40.25 -22.03 -6.46
C SER A 232 41.74 -22.30 -6.60
N PRO A 233 42.17 -23.41 -7.23
CA PRO A 233 43.61 -23.73 -7.42
C PRO A 233 44.40 -22.59 -8.08
N ASP A 234 43.75 -21.85 -8.99
CA ASP A 234 44.38 -20.75 -9.73
C ASP A 234 44.18 -19.37 -9.10
N LYS A 235 43.31 -19.25 -8.08
CA LYS A 235 42.89 -17.99 -7.47
C LYS A 235 42.82 -18.04 -5.93
N SER A 236 43.53 -18.98 -5.32
CA SER A 236 43.59 -19.09 -3.86
C SER A 236 44.21 -17.83 -3.25
N GLY A 237 43.51 -17.23 -2.29
CA GLY A 237 43.94 -16.00 -1.65
C GLY A 237 43.27 -14.71 -2.19
N GLN A 238 42.43 -14.81 -3.20
CA GLN A 238 41.69 -13.67 -3.71
C GLN A 238 40.36 -13.49 -2.96
N VAL A 239 39.97 -12.24 -2.72
CA VAL A 239 38.65 -11.90 -2.18
C VAL A 239 37.82 -11.35 -3.31
N TYR A 240 36.64 -11.95 -3.54
CA TYR A 240 35.65 -11.47 -4.48
C TYR A 240 34.72 -10.47 -3.77
N PHE A 241 34.57 -9.30 -4.37
CA PHE A 241 33.66 -8.27 -3.92
C PHE A 241 32.57 -8.05 -4.97
N GLN A 242 31.34 -7.93 -4.50
CA GLN A 242 30.21 -7.53 -5.33
C GLN A 242 29.42 -6.43 -4.62
N GLU A 243 29.14 -5.36 -5.34
CA GLU A 243 28.27 -4.28 -4.87
C GLU A 243 27.22 -3.98 -5.94
N GLY A 244 25.95 -4.12 -5.55
CA GLY A 244 24.79 -3.83 -6.39
C GLY A 244 23.98 -2.66 -5.82
N HIS A 245 23.62 -1.72 -6.68
CA HIS A 245 22.67 -0.65 -6.40
C HIS A 245 21.47 -0.82 -7.30
N TYR A 246 20.29 -0.88 -6.69
CA TYR A 246 19.05 -0.86 -7.42
C TYR A 246 18.19 0.32 -6.95
N ARG A 247 17.70 1.12 -7.89
CA ARG A 247 16.91 2.32 -7.62
C ARG A 247 15.67 2.34 -8.48
N SER A 248 14.55 2.71 -7.84
CA SER A 248 13.29 3.02 -8.51
C SER A 248 12.74 4.32 -7.95
N ALA A 249 12.18 5.17 -8.81
CA ALA A 249 11.55 6.41 -8.38
C ALA A 249 10.38 6.79 -9.27
N MET A 250 9.41 7.46 -8.67
CA MET A 250 8.30 8.12 -9.34
C MET A 250 8.07 9.49 -8.72
N GLU A 251 7.94 10.49 -9.57
CA GLU A 251 7.65 11.87 -9.17
C GLU A 251 6.44 12.37 -9.94
N ASP A 252 5.62 13.21 -9.33
CA ASP A 252 4.55 13.94 -10.03
C ASP A 252 4.40 15.38 -9.55
N VAL A 253 3.94 16.22 -10.46
CA VAL A 253 3.45 17.56 -10.19
C VAL A 253 1.99 17.61 -10.58
N SER A 254 1.14 18.06 -9.68
CA SER A 254 -0.31 18.13 -9.89
C SER A 254 -0.86 19.53 -9.74
N LEU A 255 -1.81 19.88 -10.59
CA LEU A 255 -2.61 21.09 -10.50
C LEU A 255 -4.07 20.72 -10.65
N ARG A 256 -4.93 21.23 -9.75
CA ARG A 256 -6.37 20.96 -9.75
C ARG A 256 -7.16 22.23 -9.54
N ALA A 257 -8.27 22.33 -10.25
CA ALA A 257 -9.31 23.31 -10.02
C ALA A 257 -10.65 22.61 -9.91
N SER A 258 -11.37 22.83 -8.82
CA SER A 258 -12.66 22.22 -8.52
C SER A 258 -13.67 23.29 -8.12
N PHE A 259 -14.88 23.19 -8.65
CA PHE A 259 -15.98 24.09 -8.39
C PHE A 259 -17.19 23.32 -7.89
N ASP A 260 -17.76 23.74 -6.74
CA ASP A 260 -19.01 23.25 -6.15
C ASP A 260 -20.05 24.34 -6.34
N TYR A 261 -21.02 24.10 -7.24
CA TYR A 261 -22.08 25.03 -7.59
C TYR A 261 -23.44 24.49 -7.14
N ARG A 262 -24.14 25.27 -6.32
CA ARG A 262 -25.49 24.97 -5.82
C ARG A 262 -26.49 26.00 -6.32
N PRO A 263 -27.03 25.79 -7.53
CA PRO A 263 -28.02 26.73 -8.08
C PRO A 263 -29.28 26.85 -7.22
N ASN A 264 -29.75 25.73 -6.67
CA ASN A 264 -30.91 25.60 -5.80
C ASN A 264 -30.70 24.45 -4.78
N VAL A 265 -31.75 24.05 -4.07
CA VAL A 265 -31.71 22.98 -3.05
C VAL A 265 -31.68 21.56 -3.65
N ASP A 266 -32.16 21.43 -4.89
CA ASP A 266 -32.33 20.15 -5.57
C ASP A 266 -31.10 19.73 -6.38
N HIS A 267 -30.22 20.68 -6.73
CA HIS A 267 -29.06 20.45 -7.56
C HIS A 267 -27.76 20.85 -6.87
N ARG A 268 -26.79 19.96 -6.93
CA ARG A 268 -25.40 20.24 -6.56
C ARG A 268 -24.46 19.79 -7.67
N VAL A 269 -24.01 20.75 -8.46
CA VAL A 269 -23.10 20.53 -9.58
C VAL A 269 -21.67 20.64 -9.10
N ARG A 270 -20.86 19.58 -9.30
CA ARG A 270 -19.41 19.62 -9.10
C ARG A 270 -18.74 19.49 -10.46
N MET A 271 -17.81 20.38 -10.78
CA MET A 271 -17.07 20.38 -12.03
C MET A 271 -15.65 20.85 -11.80
N GLY A 272 -14.77 20.45 -12.68
CA GLY A 272 -13.37 20.85 -12.55
C GLY A 272 -12.47 20.13 -13.53
N GLY A 273 -11.18 20.30 -13.30
CA GLY A 273 -10.13 19.64 -14.07
C GLY A 273 -8.86 19.50 -13.28
N ASP A 274 -8.04 18.56 -13.71
CA ASP A 274 -6.72 18.30 -13.16
C ASP A 274 -5.70 18.05 -14.28
N TYR A 275 -4.50 18.50 -14.01
CA TYR A 275 -3.31 18.21 -14.77
C TYR A 275 -2.26 17.56 -13.87
N LEU A 276 -1.72 16.42 -14.31
CA LEU A 276 -0.62 15.73 -13.62
C LEU A 276 0.52 15.51 -14.63
N PHE A 277 1.71 15.91 -14.23
CA PHE A 277 2.95 15.60 -14.93
C PHE A 277 3.71 14.54 -14.14
N TYR A 278 4.00 13.41 -14.76
CA TYR A 278 4.69 12.28 -14.18
C TYR A 278 6.10 12.13 -14.70
N LEU A 279 7.01 11.77 -13.81
CA LEU A 279 8.38 11.43 -14.10
C LEU A 279 8.70 10.05 -13.54
N PHE A 280 8.84 9.05 -14.41
CA PHE A 280 9.13 7.68 -14.02
C PHE A 280 10.61 7.36 -14.24
N ARG A 281 11.20 6.74 -13.22
CA ARG A 281 12.50 6.06 -13.27
C ARG A 281 12.31 4.64 -12.77
N PRO A 282 11.73 3.73 -13.60
CA PRO A 282 11.28 2.44 -13.12
C PRO A 282 12.43 1.61 -12.57
N GLU A 283 13.52 1.54 -13.30
CA GLU A 283 14.64 0.66 -12.99
C GLU A 283 15.98 1.31 -13.33
N GLN A 284 16.83 1.41 -12.33
CA GLN A 284 18.22 1.78 -12.47
C GLN A 284 19.05 0.80 -11.63
N SER A 285 19.84 -0.06 -12.27
CA SER A 285 20.71 -1.01 -11.61
C SER A 285 22.16 -0.76 -12.01
N ASN A 286 23.03 -0.75 -11.03
CA ASN A 286 24.46 -0.73 -11.23
C ASN A 286 25.06 -1.85 -10.38
N MET A 287 25.74 -2.79 -11.02
CA MET A 287 26.43 -3.88 -10.36
C MET A 287 27.90 -3.78 -10.66
N SER A 288 28.71 -3.70 -9.63
CA SER A 288 30.17 -3.69 -9.70
C SER A 288 30.70 -4.95 -9.05
N SER A 289 31.61 -5.63 -9.70
CA SER A 289 32.31 -6.79 -9.13
C SER A 289 33.81 -6.68 -9.39
N TRP A 290 34.59 -7.06 -8.39
CA TRP A 290 36.05 -7.04 -8.51
C TRP A 290 36.69 -8.12 -7.64
N TYR A 291 37.86 -8.56 -8.08
CA TYR A 291 38.74 -9.43 -7.30
C TYR A 291 39.82 -8.54 -6.69
N LYS A 292 40.10 -8.70 -5.40
CA LYS A 292 41.23 -8.08 -4.74
C LYS A 292 42.31 -9.16 -4.52
N ASP A 293 43.38 -9.05 -5.26
CA ASP A 293 44.62 -9.79 -5.04
C ASP A 293 45.65 -8.84 -4.45
N SER A 294 46.72 -9.39 -3.90
CA SER A 294 47.86 -8.61 -3.40
C SER A 294 48.55 -7.74 -4.48
N VAL A 295 48.28 -7.99 -5.77
CA VAL A 295 48.99 -7.34 -6.91
C VAL A 295 48.07 -6.68 -7.93
N VAL A 296 46.85 -7.20 -8.22
CA VAL A 296 45.98 -6.68 -9.31
C VAL A 296 44.53 -6.67 -8.89
N SER A 297 43.85 -5.55 -9.15
CA SER A 297 42.39 -5.38 -8.97
C SER A 297 41.72 -5.34 -10.34
N GLN A 298 40.93 -6.37 -10.69
CA GLN A 298 40.09 -6.37 -11.89
C GLN A 298 38.69 -5.94 -11.51
N MET A 299 38.17 -4.92 -12.18
CA MET A 299 36.82 -4.36 -11.91
C MET A 299 35.94 -4.54 -13.14
N ASN A 300 34.80 -5.17 -12.95
CA ASN A 300 33.73 -5.27 -13.94
C ASN A 300 32.52 -4.44 -13.48
N ASN A 301 32.06 -3.56 -14.33
CA ASN A 301 30.86 -2.76 -14.09
C ASN A 301 29.78 -3.10 -15.10
N THR A 302 28.61 -3.45 -14.61
CA THR A 302 27.42 -3.65 -15.44
C THR A 302 26.35 -2.64 -15.01
N VAL A 303 25.93 -1.81 -15.95
CA VAL A 303 24.90 -0.80 -15.71
C VAL A 303 23.67 -1.13 -16.55
N PHE A 304 22.55 -1.35 -15.88
CA PHE A 304 21.23 -1.41 -16.51
C PHE A 304 20.49 -0.13 -16.13
N SER A 305 20.19 0.72 -17.08
CA SER A 305 19.39 1.93 -16.87
C SER A 305 18.43 2.06 -18.02
N HIS A 306 17.13 2.01 -17.72
CA HIS A 306 16.11 2.33 -18.70
C HIS A 306 15.86 3.83 -18.69
N SER A 307 15.46 4.35 -19.86
CA SER A 307 15.24 5.77 -20.08
C SER A 307 14.19 6.36 -19.14
N LEU A 308 14.39 7.62 -18.79
CA LEU A 308 13.43 8.42 -18.09
C LEU A 308 12.14 8.53 -18.91
N ILE A 309 10.99 8.23 -18.29
CA ILE A 309 9.69 8.27 -18.97
C ILE A 309 8.88 9.45 -18.42
N HIS A 310 8.39 10.29 -19.32
CA HIS A 310 7.53 11.43 -19.01
C HIS A 310 6.08 11.08 -19.37
N GLY A 311 5.15 11.37 -18.47
CA GLY A 311 3.72 11.21 -18.69
C GLY A 311 2.94 12.48 -18.39
N HIS A 312 1.93 12.78 -19.20
CA HIS A 312 1.04 13.91 -19.01
C HIS A 312 -0.40 13.43 -18.92
N GLU A 313 -1.10 13.73 -17.86
CA GLU A 313 -2.50 13.44 -17.68
C GLU A 313 -3.29 14.74 -17.56
N VAL A 314 -4.27 14.93 -18.44
CA VAL A 314 -5.23 16.03 -18.38
C VAL A 314 -6.62 15.43 -18.19
N SER A 315 -7.37 15.88 -17.20
CA SER A 315 -8.71 15.40 -16.98
C SER A 315 -9.68 16.56 -16.77
N LEU A 316 -10.90 16.38 -17.27
CA LEU A 316 -12.04 17.24 -17.03
C LEU A 316 -13.20 16.42 -16.48
N TYR A 317 -13.96 16.96 -15.55
CA TYR A 317 -15.11 16.26 -15.00
C TYR A 317 -16.25 17.22 -14.69
N ALA A 318 -17.46 16.65 -14.76
CA ALA A 318 -18.66 17.29 -14.26
C ALA A 318 -19.61 16.22 -13.71
N GLU A 319 -20.30 16.53 -12.62
CA GLU A 319 -21.36 15.70 -12.06
C GLU A 319 -22.42 16.55 -11.43
N ASP A 320 -23.67 16.07 -11.44
CA ASP A 320 -24.80 16.70 -10.76
C ASP A 320 -25.46 15.70 -9.82
N GLU A 321 -25.53 16.07 -8.55
CA GLU A 321 -26.30 15.37 -7.54
C GLU A 321 -27.69 16.04 -7.46
N MET A 322 -28.69 15.31 -7.94
CA MET A 322 -30.06 15.78 -8.13
C MET A 322 -31.00 15.15 -7.13
N LEU A 323 -31.83 15.96 -6.46
CA LEU A 323 -32.96 15.50 -5.69
C LEU A 323 -34.21 15.54 -6.60
N LEU A 324 -34.48 14.43 -7.30
CA LEU A 324 -35.57 14.34 -8.26
C LEU A 324 -36.94 14.27 -7.58
N THR A 325 -37.01 13.65 -6.42
CA THR A 325 -38.19 13.64 -5.53
C THR A 325 -37.70 13.57 -4.07
N ASP A 326 -38.55 13.79 -3.11
CA ASP A 326 -38.25 13.66 -1.66
C ASP A 326 -37.67 12.27 -1.32
N ARG A 327 -37.87 11.27 -2.19
CA ARG A 327 -37.40 9.88 -1.99
C ARG A 327 -36.31 9.47 -2.93
N LEU A 328 -36.09 10.13 -4.07
CA LEU A 328 -35.17 9.75 -5.10
C LEU A 328 -34.07 10.79 -5.26
N ARG A 329 -32.85 10.40 -4.92
CA ARG A 329 -31.62 11.16 -5.20
C ARG A 329 -30.79 10.42 -6.25
N VAL A 330 -30.38 11.14 -7.29
CA VAL A 330 -29.58 10.63 -8.40
C VAL A 330 -28.29 11.45 -8.48
N ASN A 331 -27.17 10.80 -8.70
CA ASN A 331 -25.92 11.45 -9.06
C ASN A 331 -25.48 10.90 -10.43
N ALA A 332 -25.30 11.79 -11.40
CA ALA A 332 -24.82 11.47 -12.74
C ALA A 332 -23.59 12.33 -13.04
N GLY A 333 -22.51 11.69 -13.44
CA GLY A 333 -21.24 12.35 -13.70
C GLY A 333 -20.48 11.73 -14.87
N LEU A 334 -19.61 12.52 -15.45
CA LEU A 334 -18.68 12.12 -16.49
C LEU A 334 -17.30 12.69 -16.20
N ARG A 335 -16.28 11.84 -16.35
CA ARG A 335 -14.88 12.26 -16.38
C ARG A 335 -14.30 11.90 -17.74
N PHE A 336 -13.63 12.86 -18.36
CA PHE A 336 -12.83 12.68 -19.57
C PHE A 336 -11.37 12.81 -19.19
N THR A 337 -10.51 11.91 -19.66
CA THR A 337 -9.06 11.93 -19.40
C THR A 337 -8.29 11.70 -20.68
N LEU A 338 -7.27 12.53 -20.90
CA LEU A 338 -6.20 12.35 -21.88
C LEU A 338 -4.91 12.00 -21.15
N PHE A 339 -4.25 10.93 -21.57
CA PHE A 339 -2.94 10.53 -21.05
C PHE A 339 -1.96 10.40 -22.20
N HIS A 340 -0.86 11.17 -22.14
CA HIS A 340 0.19 11.18 -23.16
C HIS A 340 1.51 10.66 -22.58
N VAL A 341 2.13 9.69 -23.25
CA VAL A 341 3.40 9.06 -22.82
C VAL A 341 4.13 8.51 -24.03
N GLN A 342 5.44 8.76 -24.15
CA GLN A 342 6.31 8.21 -25.21
C GLN A 342 5.75 8.35 -26.64
N GLY A 343 5.06 9.45 -26.96
CA GLY A 343 4.44 9.68 -28.27
C GLY A 343 3.02 9.10 -28.43
N GLU A 344 2.57 8.24 -27.52
CA GLU A 344 1.23 7.66 -27.53
C GLU A 344 0.25 8.52 -26.72
N THR A 345 -1.00 8.62 -27.21
CA THR A 345 -2.06 9.37 -26.53
C THR A 345 -3.29 8.50 -26.33
N TYR A 346 -3.64 8.28 -25.08
CA TYR A 346 -4.82 7.53 -24.67
C TYR A 346 -5.92 8.48 -24.20
N GLN A 347 -7.14 8.21 -24.63
CA GLN A 347 -8.32 8.96 -24.21
C GLN A 347 -9.34 8.03 -23.56
N SER A 348 -10.03 8.53 -22.54
CA SER A 348 -11.08 7.75 -21.88
C SER A 348 -12.26 8.60 -21.45
N PHE A 349 -13.46 8.06 -21.66
CA PHE A 349 -14.72 8.55 -21.10
C PHE A 349 -15.13 7.63 -19.96
N GLN A 350 -15.35 8.19 -18.77
CA GLN A 350 -15.62 7.46 -17.55
C GLN A 350 -16.97 7.91 -16.95
N PRO A 351 -18.10 7.40 -17.48
CA PRO A 351 -19.42 7.68 -16.94
C PRO A 351 -19.58 7.07 -15.54
N ARG A 352 -20.29 7.77 -14.69
CA ARG A 352 -20.65 7.39 -13.32
C ARG A 352 -22.08 7.72 -13.07
N PHE A 353 -22.77 6.77 -12.47
CA PHE A 353 -24.18 6.92 -12.13
C PHE A 353 -24.43 6.29 -10.77
N SER A 354 -25.19 6.95 -9.92
CA SER A 354 -25.75 6.32 -8.74
C SER A 354 -27.13 6.87 -8.43
N ALA A 355 -28.01 6.01 -7.98
CA ALA A 355 -29.36 6.38 -7.54
C ALA A 355 -29.61 5.80 -6.15
N ARG A 356 -30.17 6.60 -5.27
CA ARG A 356 -30.64 6.21 -3.94
C ARG A 356 -32.13 6.48 -3.83
N TYR A 357 -32.89 5.43 -3.51
CA TYR A 357 -34.32 5.51 -3.31
C TYR A 357 -34.69 5.19 -1.85
N LEU A 358 -35.49 6.04 -1.21
CA LEU A 358 -36.00 5.80 0.13
C LEU A 358 -37.23 4.90 0.05
N LEU A 359 -37.09 3.63 0.40
CA LEU A 359 -38.19 2.65 0.46
C LEU A 359 -39.11 2.91 1.66
N GLY A 360 -38.59 3.51 2.70
CA GLY A 360 -39.31 3.85 3.91
C GLY A 360 -38.54 4.89 4.72
N ARG A 361 -39.03 5.23 5.91
CA ARG A 361 -38.40 6.25 6.78
C ARG A 361 -36.93 5.91 7.12
N ASN A 362 -36.63 4.63 7.27
CA ASN A 362 -35.33 4.15 7.75
C ASN A 362 -34.66 3.15 6.79
N LEU A 363 -35.28 2.86 5.63
CA LEU A 363 -34.78 1.90 4.65
C LEU A 363 -34.54 2.59 3.32
N SER A 364 -33.37 2.41 2.74
CA SER A 364 -33.04 2.90 1.40
C SER A 364 -32.37 1.83 0.56
N ALA A 365 -32.63 1.86 -0.73
CA ALA A 365 -31.92 1.10 -1.74
C ALA A 365 -30.96 2.04 -2.51
N LYS A 366 -29.80 1.53 -2.89
CA LYS A 366 -28.83 2.24 -3.73
C LYS A 366 -28.36 1.33 -4.84
N VAL A 367 -28.28 1.88 -6.05
CA VAL A 367 -27.66 1.24 -7.21
C VAL A 367 -26.58 2.16 -7.77
N SER A 368 -25.53 1.61 -8.36
CA SER A 368 -24.52 2.43 -9.02
C SER A 368 -23.79 1.68 -10.14
N TYR A 369 -23.33 2.46 -11.10
CA TYR A 369 -22.44 2.06 -12.15
C TYR A 369 -21.25 3.01 -12.23
N THR A 370 -20.04 2.46 -12.39
CA THR A 370 -18.82 3.26 -12.51
C THR A 370 -17.90 2.61 -13.54
N LYS A 371 -17.46 3.39 -14.53
CA LYS A 371 -16.32 3.05 -15.38
C LYS A 371 -15.08 3.75 -14.85
N MET A 372 -13.98 3.01 -14.75
CA MET A 372 -12.70 3.46 -14.20
C MET A 372 -11.57 3.14 -15.15
N ASN A 373 -10.56 4.02 -15.23
CA ASN A 373 -9.35 3.81 -16.02
C ASN A 373 -8.11 4.07 -15.15
N GLN A 374 -7.02 3.35 -15.42
CA GLN A 374 -5.74 3.49 -14.75
C GLN A 374 -4.61 3.51 -15.76
N TYR A 375 -3.66 4.45 -15.58
CA TYR A 375 -2.56 4.71 -16.52
C TYR A 375 -1.18 4.42 -15.92
N ILE A 376 -1.11 4.17 -14.63
CA ILE A 376 0.13 3.88 -13.90
C ILE A 376 -0.06 2.64 -13.04
N HIS A 377 0.95 1.77 -12.99
CA HIS A 377 0.87 0.45 -12.37
C HIS A 377 2.03 0.23 -11.42
N LEU A 378 1.79 -0.48 -10.33
CA LEU A 378 2.83 -1.05 -9.48
C LEU A 378 3.02 -2.51 -9.88
N LEU A 379 4.12 -2.80 -10.55
CA LEU A 379 4.48 -4.18 -10.86
C LEU A 379 5.03 -4.86 -9.62
N SER A 380 4.36 -5.90 -9.15
CA SER A 380 4.73 -6.68 -7.98
C SER A 380 4.58 -8.18 -8.27
N ASN A 381 5.62 -8.94 -7.97
CA ASN A 381 5.63 -10.40 -8.16
C ASN A 381 5.08 -11.15 -6.94
N SER A 382 4.89 -10.49 -5.82
CA SER A 382 4.52 -11.09 -4.55
C SER A 382 3.21 -10.48 -4.01
N TYR A 383 2.59 -11.18 -3.07
CA TYR A 383 1.54 -10.62 -2.23
C TYR A 383 2.10 -9.74 -1.08
N ILE A 384 3.42 -9.76 -0.86
CA ILE A 384 4.14 -8.90 0.07
C ILE A 384 4.83 -7.82 -0.75
N SER A 385 4.73 -6.54 -0.30
CA SER A 385 5.49 -5.44 -0.88
C SER A 385 6.98 -5.76 -0.85
N GLN A 386 7.62 -5.73 -2.01
CA GLN A 386 9.02 -6.06 -2.16
C GLN A 386 9.87 -4.86 -2.59
N PRO A 387 11.16 -4.86 -2.25
CA PRO A 387 12.08 -3.81 -2.70
C PRO A 387 12.15 -3.67 -4.22
N THR A 388 11.81 -4.72 -4.93
CA THR A 388 11.81 -4.82 -6.40
C THR A 388 10.53 -4.36 -7.06
N ASP A 389 9.51 -4.00 -6.28
CA ASP A 389 8.27 -3.45 -6.83
C ASP A 389 8.53 -2.09 -7.48
N ILE A 390 8.04 -1.90 -8.71
CA ILE A 390 8.31 -0.70 -9.51
C ILE A 390 7.04 -0.04 -10.04
N TRP A 391 7.02 1.29 -9.99
CA TRP A 391 5.97 2.08 -10.62
C TRP A 391 6.30 2.33 -12.09
N VAL A 392 5.39 1.95 -12.97
CA VAL A 392 5.51 2.07 -14.43
C VAL A 392 4.27 2.73 -15.04
N PRO A 393 4.40 3.50 -16.13
CA PRO A 393 3.26 4.01 -16.88
C PRO A 393 2.74 2.96 -17.88
N VAL A 394 1.60 3.24 -18.49
CA VAL A 394 1.21 2.63 -19.78
C VAL A 394 2.19 3.09 -20.86
N THR A 395 2.30 2.27 -21.94
CA THR A 395 3.18 2.52 -23.08
C THR A 395 2.47 2.12 -24.37
N GLY A 396 3.13 2.21 -25.53
CA GLY A 396 2.57 1.72 -26.78
C GLY A 396 2.19 0.23 -26.75
N ASN A 397 2.94 -0.57 -25.99
CA ASN A 397 2.72 -2.02 -25.85
C ASN A 397 1.72 -2.35 -24.74
N ILE A 398 1.62 -1.50 -23.69
CA ILE A 398 0.79 -1.74 -22.52
C ILE A 398 -0.30 -0.67 -22.43
N ARG A 399 -1.50 -1.05 -22.88
CA ARG A 399 -2.67 -0.16 -22.91
C ARG A 399 -3.23 0.09 -21.51
N PRO A 400 -3.91 1.23 -21.29
CA PRO A 400 -4.54 1.54 -20.00
C PRO A 400 -5.46 0.44 -19.50
N MET A 401 -5.33 0.07 -18.23
CA MET A 401 -6.31 -0.78 -17.57
C MET A 401 -7.65 -0.06 -17.45
N HIS A 402 -8.74 -0.81 -17.58
CA HIS A 402 -10.07 -0.27 -17.32
C HIS A 402 -10.98 -1.28 -16.65
N ALA A 403 -11.87 -0.78 -15.84
CA ALA A 403 -12.86 -1.59 -15.13
C ALA A 403 -14.26 -1.00 -15.24
N HIS A 404 -15.24 -1.91 -15.29
CA HIS A 404 -16.66 -1.61 -15.18
C HIS A 404 -17.16 -2.25 -13.89
N GLN A 405 -17.81 -1.48 -13.03
CA GLN A 405 -18.35 -1.95 -11.76
C GLN A 405 -19.82 -1.56 -11.64
N VAL A 406 -20.64 -2.53 -11.26
CA VAL A 406 -22.04 -2.34 -10.87
C VAL A 406 -22.17 -2.71 -9.39
N THR A 407 -22.92 -1.93 -8.62
CA THR A 407 -23.25 -2.26 -7.23
C THR A 407 -24.74 -2.05 -6.96
N GLY A 408 -25.29 -2.88 -6.09
CA GLY A 408 -26.64 -2.72 -5.57
C GLY A 408 -26.65 -3.02 -4.08
N GLY A 409 -27.38 -2.23 -3.29
CA GLY A 409 -27.38 -2.42 -1.85
C GLY A 409 -28.62 -1.87 -1.16
N LEU A 410 -28.88 -2.43 0.02
CA LEU A 410 -29.91 -2.01 0.97
C LEU A 410 -29.26 -1.48 2.23
N PHE A 411 -29.78 -0.37 2.74
CA PHE A 411 -29.31 0.31 3.93
C PHE A 411 -30.46 0.55 4.86
N TRP A 412 -30.39 0.01 6.05
CA TRP A 412 -31.44 0.08 7.05
C TRP A 412 -30.89 0.64 8.36
N HIS A 413 -31.54 1.72 8.83
CA HIS A 413 -31.26 2.31 10.14
C HIS A 413 -32.36 1.87 11.12
N TYR A 414 -31.99 1.16 12.18
CA TYR A 414 -32.92 0.73 13.21
C TYR A 414 -32.38 1.08 14.60
N LYS A 415 -33.06 1.99 15.29
CA LYS A 415 -32.62 2.55 16.58
C LYS A 415 -31.18 3.12 16.46
N GLU A 416 -30.23 2.50 17.14
CA GLU A 416 -28.81 2.92 17.14
C GLU A 416 -27.93 2.08 16.19
N LEU A 417 -28.54 1.19 15.41
CA LEU A 417 -27.84 0.27 14.52
C LEU A 417 -28.05 0.67 13.06
N ASP A 418 -26.94 0.68 12.33
CA ASP A 418 -26.91 0.82 10.88
C ASP A 418 -26.61 -0.56 10.26
N PHE A 419 -27.49 -1.06 9.42
CA PHE A 419 -27.32 -2.29 8.64
C PHE A 419 -27.08 -1.95 7.18
N SER A 420 -26.14 -2.64 6.53
CA SER A 420 -25.99 -2.59 5.09
C SER A 420 -25.75 -3.97 4.49
N ALA A 421 -26.32 -4.18 3.30
CA ALA A 421 -26.08 -5.36 2.47
C ALA A 421 -25.85 -4.86 1.05
N GLU A 422 -24.61 -5.07 0.52
CA GLU A 422 -24.22 -4.60 -0.81
C GLU A 422 -23.70 -5.77 -1.65
N GLY A 423 -24.26 -5.98 -2.84
CA GLY A 423 -23.72 -6.87 -3.87
C GLY A 423 -22.96 -6.06 -4.92
N TYR A 424 -21.89 -6.63 -5.48
CA TYR A 424 -21.13 -5.99 -6.54
C TYR A 424 -20.67 -6.99 -7.60
N TYR A 425 -20.51 -6.48 -8.83
CA TYR A 425 -19.84 -7.18 -9.94
C TYR A 425 -18.88 -6.20 -10.62
N LYS A 426 -17.62 -6.63 -10.82
CA LYS A 426 -16.55 -5.84 -11.46
C LYS A 426 -15.87 -6.68 -12.53
N ARG A 427 -15.74 -6.10 -13.73
CA ARG A 427 -14.96 -6.66 -14.84
C ARG A 427 -13.78 -5.76 -15.15
N MET A 428 -12.60 -6.35 -15.24
CA MET A 428 -11.33 -5.66 -15.47
C MET A 428 -10.71 -6.14 -16.78
N ASN A 429 -10.10 -5.22 -17.52
CA ASN A 429 -9.40 -5.51 -18.77
C ASN A 429 -8.04 -4.82 -18.77
N ASN A 430 -7.11 -5.36 -19.57
CA ASN A 430 -5.73 -4.94 -19.69
C ASN A 430 -4.98 -4.97 -18.35
N LEU A 431 -5.28 -5.94 -17.48
CA LEU A 431 -4.51 -6.17 -16.26
C LEU A 431 -3.09 -6.54 -16.62
N VAL A 432 -2.13 -6.05 -15.84
CA VAL A 432 -0.70 -6.28 -16.07
C VAL A 432 -0.13 -7.14 -14.95
N GLU A 433 0.52 -8.25 -15.29
CA GLU A 433 1.26 -9.10 -14.34
C GLU A 433 2.56 -9.60 -14.98
N TYR A 434 3.55 -9.95 -14.16
CA TYR A 434 4.75 -10.62 -14.63
C TYR A 434 4.41 -11.96 -15.30
N LYS A 435 5.05 -12.25 -16.42
CA LYS A 435 4.98 -13.55 -17.11
C LYS A 435 5.46 -14.67 -16.18
N ASP A 436 4.98 -15.88 -16.44
CA ASP A 436 5.49 -17.04 -15.71
C ASP A 436 6.99 -17.23 -16.00
N ASN A 437 7.75 -17.50 -14.94
CA ASN A 437 9.22 -17.68 -15.01
C ASN A 437 10.02 -16.48 -15.56
N GLY A 438 9.38 -15.30 -15.70
CA GLY A 438 10.08 -14.09 -16.11
C GLY A 438 10.97 -13.53 -14.98
N PRO A 439 12.12 -12.90 -15.31
CA PRO A 439 12.98 -12.27 -14.31
C PRO A 439 12.24 -11.09 -13.66
N VAL A 440 12.30 -11.01 -12.34
CA VAL A 440 11.73 -9.89 -11.55
C VAL A 440 12.72 -8.74 -11.41
N LEU A 441 14.02 -9.08 -11.36
CA LEU A 441 15.10 -8.10 -11.31
C LEU A 441 15.40 -7.54 -12.70
N PRO A 442 15.99 -6.33 -12.79
CA PRO A 442 16.42 -5.75 -14.05
C PRO A 442 17.32 -6.70 -14.81
N SER A 443 17.04 -6.86 -16.09
CA SER A 443 17.81 -7.64 -17.03
C SER A 443 18.07 -6.82 -18.29
N PHE A 444 18.68 -7.42 -19.32
CA PHE A 444 18.80 -6.78 -20.64
C PHE A 444 17.43 -6.52 -21.30
N GLU A 445 16.42 -7.30 -20.91
CA GLU A 445 15.03 -7.08 -21.32
C GLU A 445 14.40 -5.94 -20.52
N GLY A 446 13.67 -5.05 -21.19
CA GLY A 446 12.88 -4.01 -20.54
C GLY A 446 11.77 -4.61 -19.68
N TRP A 447 11.25 -3.83 -18.72
CA TRP A 447 10.14 -4.26 -17.88
C TRP A 447 8.88 -4.62 -18.70
N GLU A 448 8.66 -3.99 -19.86
CA GLU A 448 7.54 -4.28 -20.78
C GLU A 448 7.57 -5.70 -21.31
N ASP A 449 8.76 -6.23 -21.62
CA ASP A 449 8.93 -7.58 -22.17
C ASP A 449 8.71 -8.67 -21.12
N ARG A 450 8.74 -8.31 -19.84
CA ARG A 450 8.60 -9.22 -18.70
C ARG A 450 7.16 -9.38 -18.22
N VAL A 451 6.22 -8.61 -18.76
CA VAL A 451 4.82 -8.61 -18.34
C VAL A 451 3.88 -9.10 -19.41
N GLY A 452 2.76 -9.68 -19.00
CA GLY A 452 1.63 -10.05 -19.83
C GLY A 452 0.43 -9.16 -19.57
N VAL A 453 -0.49 -9.09 -20.54
CA VAL A 453 -1.72 -8.29 -20.45
C VAL A 453 -2.94 -9.21 -20.43
N GLY A 454 -3.74 -9.08 -19.39
CA GLY A 454 -4.83 -9.99 -19.10
C GLY A 454 -6.17 -9.33 -18.76
N LYS A 455 -7.06 -10.14 -18.26
CA LYS A 455 -8.42 -9.78 -17.84
C LYS A 455 -8.69 -10.30 -16.45
N GLY A 456 -9.66 -9.69 -15.76
CA GLY A 456 -10.11 -10.14 -14.46
C GLY A 456 -11.59 -9.89 -14.24
N ARG A 457 -12.15 -10.59 -13.29
CA ARG A 457 -13.48 -10.31 -12.75
C ARG A 457 -13.49 -10.50 -11.26
N SER A 458 -14.35 -9.76 -10.59
CA SER A 458 -14.59 -9.92 -9.16
C SER A 458 -16.06 -9.65 -8.87
N TYR A 459 -16.64 -10.43 -7.95
CA TYR A 459 -18.01 -10.25 -7.49
C TYR A 459 -18.16 -10.73 -6.05
N GLY A 460 -19.14 -10.20 -5.34
CA GLY A 460 -19.33 -10.58 -3.94
C GLY A 460 -20.50 -9.88 -3.28
N LEU A 461 -20.70 -10.27 -2.02
CA LEU A 461 -21.69 -9.73 -1.09
C LEU A 461 -20.96 -9.20 0.15
N GLU A 462 -21.27 -7.97 0.54
CA GLU A 462 -20.75 -7.29 1.72
C GLU A 462 -21.91 -7.02 2.68
N LEU A 463 -21.85 -7.54 3.90
CA LEU A 463 -22.80 -7.30 4.98
C LEU A 463 -22.12 -6.52 6.09
N MET A 464 -22.79 -5.54 6.68
CA MET A 464 -22.24 -4.76 7.79
C MET A 464 -23.34 -4.37 8.77
N VAL A 465 -23.03 -4.47 10.05
CA VAL A 465 -23.81 -3.95 11.16
C VAL A 465 -22.92 -3.02 11.96
N GLN A 466 -23.34 -1.79 12.20
CA GLN A 466 -22.57 -0.79 12.92
C GLN A 466 -23.42 -0.10 14.00
N LYS A 467 -22.81 0.08 15.17
CA LYS A 467 -23.32 0.93 16.26
C LYS A 467 -22.32 2.04 16.54
N LYS A 468 -22.72 3.31 16.38
CA LYS A 468 -21.83 4.49 16.47
C LYS A 468 -21.84 5.16 17.84
N THR A 469 -22.89 4.98 18.62
CA THR A 469 -23.17 5.75 19.83
C THR A 469 -23.30 4.88 21.07
N GLY A 470 -23.20 5.48 22.25
CA GLY A 470 -23.38 4.83 23.54
C GLY A 470 -22.06 4.37 24.21
N ARG A 471 -22.18 3.61 25.31
CA ARG A 471 -21.02 3.05 26.02
C ARG A 471 -20.36 1.93 25.24
N PHE A 472 -21.16 1.15 24.53
CA PHE A 472 -20.71 0.13 23.60
C PHE A 472 -20.90 0.63 22.18
N ASN A 473 -19.84 0.66 21.40
CA ASN A 473 -19.85 0.99 19.98
C ASN A 473 -18.91 0.04 19.22
N GLY A 474 -19.14 -0.09 17.92
CA GLY A 474 -18.36 -1.00 17.11
C GLY A 474 -19.09 -1.42 15.84
N TRP A 475 -18.52 -2.39 15.14
CA TRP A 475 -19.12 -2.92 13.91
C TRP A 475 -18.70 -4.37 13.65
N ILE A 476 -19.55 -5.06 12.92
CA ILE A 476 -19.33 -6.39 12.39
C ILE A 476 -19.49 -6.31 10.89
N GLY A 477 -18.48 -6.74 10.16
CA GLY A 477 -18.49 -6.85 8.71
C GLY A 477 -18.25 -8.28 8.26
N TYR A 478 -19.01 -8.74 7.27
CA TYR A 478 -18.79 -9.99 6.58
C TYR A 478 -18.70 -9.75 5.08
N THR A 479 -17.73 -10.34 4.43
CA THR A 479 -17.59 -10.30 2.97
C THR A 479 -17.46 -11.72 2.44
N LEU A 480 -18.28 -12.03 1.44
CA LEU A 480 -18.17 -13.20 0.59
C LEU A 480 -17.80 -12.74 -0.80
N SER A 481 -16.64 -13.19 -1.33
CA SER A 481 -16.14 -12.66 -2.63
C SER A 481 -15.39 -13.70 -3.45
N TRP A 482 -15.38 -13.47 -4.74
CA TRP A 482 -14.62 -14.22 -5.75
C TRP A 482 -13.86 -13.25 -6.61
N SER A 483 -12.59 -13.57 -6.90
CA SER A 483 -11.74 -12.80 -7.82
C SER A 483 -10.86 -13.73 -8.62
N ASP A 484 -11.02 -13.72 -9.93
CA ASP A 484 -10.20 -14.51 -10.86
C ASP A 484 -9.59 -13.65 -11.97
N ARG A 485 -8.51 -14.16 -12.57
CA ARG A 485 -7.75 -13.56 -13.65
C ARG A 485 -7.45 -14.57 -14.73
N TRP A 486 -7.22 -14.09 -15.95
CA TRP A 486 -6.72 -14.92 -17.06
C TRP A 486 -6.02 -14.06 -18.11
N PHE A 487 -5.00 -14.63 -18.75
CA PHE A 487 -4.18 -14.03 -19.79
C PHE A 487 -4.31 -14.87 -21.06
N PRO A 488 -5.23 -14.50 -21.99
CA PRO A 488 -5.59 -15.34 -23.14
C PRO A 488 -4.46 -15.61 -24.11
N ASP A 489 -3.41 -14.78 -24.09
CA ASP A 489 -2.19 -14.93 -24.91
C ASP A 489 -1.26 -16.07 -24.43
N GLY A 490 -1.58 -16.69 -23.30
CA GLY A 490 -0.79 -17.79 -22.74
C GLY A 490 0.45 -17.37 -21.96
N THR A 491 0.75 -16.08 -21.83
CA THR A 491 1.94 -15.56 -21.14
C THR A 491 1.93 -15.80 -19.64
N VAL A 492 0.74 -15.91 -19.04
CA VAL A 492 0.53 -16.26 -17.63
C VAL A 492 -0.43 -17.43 -17.54
N ASN A 493 -0.06 -18.42 -16.74
CA ASN A 493 -0.85 -19.64 -16.46
C ASN A 493 -1.33 -20.37 -17.72
N LYS A 494 -0.53 -20.34 -18.79
CA LYS A 494 -0.84 -20.97 -20.09
C LYS A 494 -2.21 -20.58 -20.65
N GLY A 495 -2.69 -19.36 -20.34
CA GLY A 495 -3.99 -18.86 -20.76
C GLY A 495 -5.19 -19.37 -19.94
N HIS A 496 -4.98 -20.23 -18.95
CA HIS A 496 -6.05 -20.71 -18.08
C HIS A 496 -6.40 -19.70 -16.99
N ARG A 497 -7.63 -19.75 -16.50
CA ARG A 497 -8.07 -18.93 -15.36
C ARG A 497 -7.43 -19.40 -14.07
N PHE A 498 -7.12 -18.45 -13.19
CA PHE A 498 -6.56 -18.70 -11.88
C PHE A 498 -7.10 -17.69 -10.84
N PRO A 499 -7.14 -18.03 -9.55
CA PRO A 499 -7.57 -17.11 -8.51
C PRO A 499 -6.58 -15.95 -8.38
N SER A 500 -7.08 -14.73 -8.15
CA SER A 500 -6.22 -13.61 -7.77
C SER A 500 -5.48 -13.94 -6.48
N LYS A 501 -4.25 -13.42 -6.32
CA LYS A 501 -3.48 -13.58 -5.06
C LYS A 501 -4.24 -13.10 -3.82
N TYR A 502 -5.23 -12.21 -3.96
CA TYR A 502 -6.08 -11.69 -2.89
C TYR A 502 -7.52 -12.23 -2.92
N ASP A 503 -7.76 -13.38 -3.56
CA ASP A 503 -9.07 -14.04 -3.52
C ASP A 503 -9.29 -14.68 -2.15
N ASN A 504 -9.78 -13.87 -1.21
CA ASN A 504 -10.21 -14.32 0.10
C ASN A 504 -11.71 -14.57 0.07
N ARG A 505 -12.12 -15.83 0.00
CA ARG A 505 -13.52 -16.24 -0.15
C ARG A 505 -14.40 -15.70 0.98
N HIS A 506 -13.95 -15.86 2.21
CA HIS A 506 -14.66 -15.43 3.41
C HIS A 506 -13.79 -14.45 4.20
N LYS A 507 -14.39 -13.35 4.60
CA LYS A 507 -13.78 -12.39 5.50
C LYS A 507 -14.79 -11.93 6.55
N VAL A 508 -14.37 -11.93 7.82
CA VAL A 508 -15.13 -11.39 8.96
C VAL A 508 -14.25 -10.40 9.69
N ASP A 509 -14.78 -9.22 9.98
CA ASP A 509 -14.13 -8.22 10.83
C ASP A 509 -15.09 -7.83 11.95
N ILE A 510 -14.63 -7.87 13.20
CA ILE A 510 -15.37 -7.43 14.38
C ILE A 510 -14.52 -6.43 15.12
N VAL A 511 -15.05 -5.23 15.31
CA VAL A 511 -14.40 -4.18 16.12
C VAL A 511 -15.36 -3.71 17.16
N ALA A 512 -14.92 -3.66 18.40
CA ALA A 512 -15.72 -3.24 19.53
C ALA A 512 -14.93 -2.32 20.47
N SER A 513 -15.60 -1.30 20.99
CA SER A 513 -15.11 -0.44 22.06
C SER A 513 -16.18 -0.35 23.14
N TYR A 514 -15.76 -0.50 24.39
CA TYR A 514 -16.62 -0.41 25.55
C TYR A 514 -16.08 0.54 26.60
N LYS A 515 -16.79 1.63 26.83
CA LYS A 515 -16.48 2.61 27.91
C LYS A 515 -16.98 2.08 29.23
N LEU A 516 -16.08 1.36 29.94
CA LEU A 516 -16.37 0.79 31.28
C LEU A 516 -16.67 1.91 32.27
N SER A 517 -15.93 3.01 32.19
CA SER A 517 -16.12 4.22 32.98
C SER A 517 -15.61 5.45 32.23
N ARG A 518 -15.71 6.66 32.81
CA ARG A 518 -15.07 7.85 32.26
C ARG A 518 -13.53 7.74 32.18
N LYS A 519 -12.95 6.82 32.96
CA LYS A 519 -11.50 6.66 33.08
C LYS A 519 -10.96 5.42 32.37
N VAL A 520 -11.80 4.48 31.96
CA VAL A 520 -11.39 3.20 31.38
C VAL A 520 -12.23 2.89 30.15
N GLU A 521 -11.54 2.62 29.06
CA GLU A 521 -12.12 2.15 27.81
C GLU A 521 -11.39 0.86 27.36
N LEU A 522 -12.17 -0.16 27.05
CA LEU A 522 -11.67 -1.43 26.52
C LEU A 522 -11.95 -1.50 25.01
N THR A 523 -11.00 -2.02 24.27
CA THR A 523 -11.13 -2.21 22.81
C THR A 523 -10.80 -3.65 22.45
N ALA A 524 -11.50 -4.16 21.45
CA ALA A 524 -11.22 -5.47 20.87
C ALA A 524 -11.41 -5.40 19.35
N ALA A 525 -10.50 -6.03 18.62
CA ALA A 525 -10.60 -6.21 17.18
C ALA A 525 -10.31 -7.67 16.84
N TRP A 526 -11.26 -8.34 16.20
CA TRP A 526 -11.07 -9.68 15.69
C TRP A 526 -11.28 -9.71 14.20
N MET A 527 -10.37 -10.37 13.50
CA MET A 527 -10.50 -10.59 12.07
C MET A 527 -10.28 -12.05 11.73
N TYR A 528 -11.03 -12.49 10.73
CA TYR A 528 -10.86 -13.77 10.06
C TYR A 528 -10.90 -13.57 8.55
N LYS A 529 -10.05 -14.26 7.82
CA LYS A 529 -10.12 -14.36 6.37
C LYS A 529 -9.62 -15.72 5.91
N SER A 530 -10.20 -16.23 4.83
CA SER A 530 -9.61 -17.33 4.05
C SER A 530 -8.22 -16.91 3.59
N GLY A 531 -7.29 -17.86 3.52
CA GLY A 531 -5.91 -17.59 3.12
C GLY A 531 -5.81 -16.95 1.72
N ASN A 532 -4.81 -16.14 1.53
CA ASN A 532 -4.41 -15.63 0.21
C ASN A 532 -3.90 -16.79 -0.66
N HIS A 533 -3.88 -16.58 -1.98
CA HIS A 533 -3.27 -17.51 -2.92
C HIS A 533 -1.85 -17.08 -3.26
N LEU A 534 -0.96 -18.04 -3.41
CA LEU A 534 0.42 -17.82 -3.85
C LEU A 534 0.84 -18.92 -4.84
N THR A 535 1.84 -18.61 -5.63
CA THR A 535 2.45 -19.58 -6.54
C THR A 535 3.59 -20.27 -5.81
N ILE A 536 3.52 -21.59 -5.67
CA ILE A 536 4.64 -22.42 -5.21
C ILE A 536 5.17 -23.23 -6.38
N GLN A 537 6.47 -23.45 -6.38
CA GLN A 537 7.14 -24.32 -7.35
C GLN A 537 6.93 -25.76 -6.93
N ASP A 538 5.89 -26.40 -7.45
CA ASP A 538 5.46 -27.76 -7.11
C ASP A 538 5.90 -28.82 -8.14
N VAL A 539 6.49 -28.39 -9.26
CA VAL A 539 7.03 -29.25 -10.31
C VAL A 539 8.53 -29.10 -10.40
N GLN A 540 9.23 -30.21 -10.30
CA GLN A 540 10.65 -30.28 -10.57
C GLN A 540 10.94 -31.05 -11.86
N TYR A 541 11.89 -30.58 -12.64
CA TYR A 541 12.32 -31.23 -13.87
C TYR A 541 13.85 -31.23 -13.97
N ARG A 542 14.38 -32.19 -14.67
CA ARG A 542 15.80 -32.13 -15.05
C ARG A 542 15.90 -31.34 -16.34
N PRO A 543 16.67 -30.24 -16.37
CA PRO A 543 16.93 -29.55 -17.62
C PRO A 543 17.72 -30.49 -18.56
N LEU A 544 17.40 -30.40 -19.84
CA LEU A 544 18.19 -31.10 -20.86
C LEU A 544 19.60 -30.53 -20.86
N PRO A 545 20.64 -31.39 -20.98
CA PRO A 545 22.01 -30.91 -21.09
C PRO A 545 22.15 -30.01 -22.32
N GLU A 546 22.86 -28.90 -22.15
CA GLU A 546 23.14 -27.97 -23.22
C GLU A 546 24.13 -28.59 -24.22
N LEU A 547 23.80 -28.58 -25.51
CA LEU A 547 24.68 -29.05 -26.56
C LEU A 547 25.71 -27.95 -26.80
N THR A 548 26.94 -28.22 -26.42
CA THR A 548 28.08 -27.33 -26.75
C THR A 548 28.77 -27.82 -28.01
N GLU A 549 29.57 -26.96 -28.70
CA GLU A 549 30.36 -27.32 -29.87
C GLU A 549 31.36 -28.48 -29.63
N ARG A 550 31.61 -28.86 -28.36
CA ARG A 550 32.48 -29.94 -27.94
C ARG A 550 31.77 -31.23 -27.51
N GLY A 551 30.44 -31.32 -27.76
CA GLY A 551 29.61 -32.43 -27.29
C GLY A 551 28.93 -32.17 -25.95
N TYR A 552 28.27 -33.18 -25.37
CA TYR A 552 27.61 -33.08 -24.07
C TYR A 552 28.68 -32.82 -22.99
N GLN A 553 28.58 -31.69 -22.30
CA GLN A 553 29.32 -31.50 -21.05
C GLN A 553 28.67 -32.31 -19.94
N GLU A 554 29.25 -33.42 -19.55
CA GLU A 554 28.83 -34.25 -18.41
C GLU A 554 28.97 -33.55 -17.05
N GLU A 555 29.69 -32.44 -16.98
CA GLU A 555 29.92 -31.63 -15.78
C GLU A 555 28.87 -30.55 -15.52
N LEU A 556 27.72 -30.59 -16.19
CA LEU A 556 26.61 -29.75 -15.77
C LEU A 556 26.18 -30.15 -14.36
N ARG A 557 26.42 -29.27 -13.41
CA ARG A 557 25.92 -29.33 -12.05
C ARG A 557 24.47 -29.77 -12.13
N TRP A 558 24.19 -30.98 -11.68
CA TRP A 558 22.86 -31.62 -11.68
C TRP A 558 21.92 -30.81 -10.81
N GLY A 559 21.44 -29.64 -11.32
CA GLY A 559 20.41 -28.85 -10.73
C GLY A 559 19.07 -29.32 -11.27
N TYR A 560 18.08 -29.42 -10.40
CA TYR A 560 16.70 -29.54 -10.84
C TYR A 560 16.18 -28.14 -11.17
N GLY A 561 15.55 -27.98 -12.32
CA GLY A 561 14.71 -26.83 -12.60
C GLY A 561 13.41 -26.95 -11.79
N GLU A 562 12.92 -25.83 -11.32
CA GLU A 562 11.67 -25.76 -10.55
C GLU A 562 10.65 -24.95 -11.34
N ASN A 563 9.40 -25.39 -11.35
CA ASN A 563 8.29 -24.70 -12.01
C ASN A 563 7.02 -24.86 -11.19
N ALA A 564 6.05 -23.99 -11.44
CA ALA A 564 4.71 -24.10 -10.85
C ALA A 564 3.75 -24.79 -11.83
N SER A 565 2.94 -25.72 -11.34
CA SER A 565 1.89 -26.38 -12.13
C SER A 565 0.86 -25.39 -12.66
N SER A 566 0.55 -24.40 -11.85
CA SER A 566 -0.31 -23.28 -12.23
C SER A 566 -0.02 -22.03 -11.38
N ARG A 567 -0.45 -20.88 -11.85
CA ARG A 567 -0.36 -19.61 -11.12
C ARG A 567 -1.27 -19.62 -9.91
N ASN A 568 -0.79 -19.14 -8.74
CA ASN A 568 -1.54 -19.08 -7.48
C ASN A 568 -2.14 -20.44 -7.08
N ASN A 569 -1.36 -21.50 -7.26
CA ASN A 569 -1.74 -22.92 -7.07
C ASN A 569 -1.88 -23.34 -5.60
N TYR A 570 -1.43 -22.53 -4.66
CA TYR A 570 -1.50 -22.83 -3.24
C TYR A 570 -2.29 -21.77 -2.48
N GLN A 571 -3.27 -22.19 -1.69
CA GLN A 571 -4.00 -21.32 -0.78
C GLN A 571 -3.40 -21.42 0.63
N LEU A 572 -2.96 -20.28 1.17
CA LEU A 572 -2.47 -20.18 2.53
C LEU A 572 -3.54 -20.62 3.54
N PRO A 573 -3.16 -21.15 4.70
CA PRO A 573 -4.08 -21.37 5.83
C PRO A 573 -4.85 -20.11 6.17
N ALA A 574 -6.06 -20.29 6.72
CA ALA A 574 -6.89 -19.18 7.14
C ALA A 574 -6.16 -18.30 8.17
N TYR A 575 -6.22 -17.01 7.94
CA TYR A 575 -5.68 -15.99 8.83
C TYR A 575 -6.75 -15.56 9.82
N HIS A 576 -6.44 -15.57 11.10
CA HIS A 576 -7.30 -14.92 12.10
C HIS A 576 -6.47 -14.38 13.26
N ARG A 577 -6.93 -13.27 13.85
CA ARG A 577 -6.23 -12.56 14.90
C ARG A 577 -7.22 -11.84 15.81
N LEU A 578 -6.95 -11.87 17.10
CA LEU A 578 -7.62 -11.05 18.11
C LEU A 578 -6.64 -10.07 18.70
N ASP A 579 -6.97 -8.79 18.61
CA ASP A 579 -6.24 -7.70 19.23
C ASP A 579 -7.09 -7.12 20.37
N LEU A 580 -6.50 -6.95 21.55
CA LEU A 580 -7.15 -6.38 22.72
C LEU A 580 -6.44 -5.12 23.15
N GLY A 581 -7.19 -4.17 23.69
CA GLY A 581 -6.63 -2.92 24.18
C GLY A 581 -7.39 -2.36 25.37
N ALA A 582 -6.70 -1.62 26.22
CA ALA A 582 -7.29 -0.89 27.33
C ALA A 582 -6.66 0.51 27.42
N ASN A 583 -7.49 1.53 27.46
CA ASN A 583 -7.11 2.92 27.66
C ASN A 583 -7.49 3.35 29.06
N PHE A 584 -6.50 3.93 29.81
CA PHE A 584 -6.70 4.48 31.16
C PHE A 584 -6.48 5.98 31.10
N TYR A 585 -7.54 6.75 31.31
CA TYR A 585 -7.55 8.21 31.23
C TYR A 585 -7.32 8.83 32.60
N ARG A 586 -6.32 9.70 32.72
CA ARG A 586 -6.02 10.49 33.90
C ARG A 586 -6.22 11.98 33.58
N TYR A 587 -7.36 12.51 33.96
CA TYR A 587 -7.64 13.93 33.80
C TYR A 587 -6.85 14.74 34.87
N LYS A 588 -6.22 15.82 34.43
CA LYS A 588 -5.43 16.74 35.25
C LYS A 588 -6.07 18.10 35.23
N LYS A 589 -5.61 19.02 36.08
CA LYS A 589 -6.04 20.42 36.09
C LYS A 589 -5.71 21.10 34.76
N ASN A 590 -6.44 22.15 34.40
CA ASN A 590 -6.25 22.95 33.17
C ASN A 590 -6.44 22.15 31.85
N GLY A 591 -7.38 21.21 31.81
CA GLY A 591 -7.71 20.46 30.59
C GLY A 591 -6.68 19.42 30.16
N ARG A 592 -5.55 19.31 30.86
CA ARG A 592 -4.48 18.36 30.54
C ARG A 592 -4.91 16.93 30.84
N MET A 593 -4.40 15.97 30.04
CA MET A 593 -4.79 14.56 30.16
C MET A 593 -3.60 13.63 29.93
N GLY A 594 -3.43 12.65 30.82
CA GLY A 594 -2.54 11.51 30.60
C GLY A 594 -3.34 10.27 30.20
N ILE A 595 -2.87 9.51 29.24
CA ILE A 595 -3.51 8.28 28.78
C ILE A 595 -2.47 7.17 28.78
N TRP A 596 -2.70 6.13 29.58
CA TRP A 596 -1.99 4.86 29.42
C TRP A 596 -2.77 3.97 28.47
N ASN A 597 -2.12 3.46 27.45
CA ASN A 597 -2.65 2.44 26.57
C ASN A 597 -1.86 1.15 26.79
N LEU A 598 -2.58 0.07 27.08
CA LEU A 598 -2.06 -1.29 27.11
C LEU A 598 -2.73 -2.01 25.95
N SER A 599 -1.98 -2.63 25.08
CA SER A 599 -2.52 -3.39 23.96
C SER A 599 -1.77 -4.67 23.73
N LEU A 600 -2.49 -5.62 23.12
CA LEU A 600 -2.04 -6.95 22.89
C LEU A 600 -2.48 -7.38 21.50
N CYS A 601 -1.53 -7.46 20.58
CA CYS A 601 -1.78 -7.94 19.23
C CYS A 601 -1.65 -9.47 19.21
N ASN A 602 -2.56 -10.15 18.54
CA ASN A 602 -2.64 -11.60 18.46
C ASN A 602 -2.74 -12.28 19.84
N ALA A 603 -3.78 -11.91 20.61
CA ALA A 603 -3.96 -12.28 22.02
C ALA A 603 -4.04 -13.78 22.30
N TYR A 604 -4.32 -14.62 21.32
CA TYR A 604 -4.38 -16.09 21.45
C TYR A 604 -3.26 -16.82 20.69
N PHE A 605 -2.17 -16.12 20.35
CA PHE A 605 -0.93 -16.70 19.79
C PHE A 605 -1.12 -17.51 18.51
N LYS A 606 -2.04 -17.10 17.62
CA LYS A 606 -2.22 -17.79 16.35
C LYS A 606 -0.94 -17.65 15.48
N ALA A 607 -0.38 -18.76 15.08
CA ALA A 607 0.69 -18.84 14.10
C ALA A 607 0.12 -18.55 12.71
N ASN A 608 0.13 -17.28 12.31
CA ASN A 608 -0.29 -16.85 10.98
C ASN A 608 0.90 -16.84 10.03
N PRO A 609 0.87 -17.52 8.88
CA PRO A 609 1.99 -17.55 7.97
C PRO A 609 2.21 -16.17 7.31
N PHE A 610 3.45 -15.70 7.39
CA PHE A 610 3.91 -14.54 6.62
C PHE A 610 4.32 -14.96 5.21
N SER A 611 5.12 -16.01 5.09
CA SER A 611 5.49 -16.62 3.82
C SER A 611 5.54 -18.14 3.93
N VAL A 612 5.40 -18.80 2.79
CA VAL A 612 5.52 -20.25 2.67
C VAL A 612 6.45 -20.56 1.51
N ARG A 613 7.41 -21.45 1.71
CA ARG A 613 8.33 -21.91 0.68
C ARG A 613 8.44 -23.44 0.71
N PRO A 614 8.56 -24.12 -0.44
CA PRO A 614 8.88 -25.52 -0.48
C PRO A 614 10.33 -25.76 -0.07
N ILE A 615 10.58 -26.76 0.76
CA ILE A 615 11.90 -27.31 1.05
C ILE A 615 11.89 -28.77 0.61
N TYR A 616 12.93 -29.17 -0.09
CA TYR A 616 13.06 -30.51 -0.64
C TYR A 616 14.05 -31.32 0.19
N TYR A 617 13.59 -32.41 0.77
CA TYR A 617 14.43 -33.36 1.52
C TYR A 617 14.65 -34.62 0.72
N GLN A 618 15.89 -35.09 0.68
CA GLN A 618 16.21 -36.43 0.15
C GLN A 618 16.00 -37.44 1.26
N THR A 619 15.09 -38.39 1.06
CA THR A 619 14.81 -39.49 1.98
C THR A 619 15.15 -40.84 1.33
N GLU A 620 15.22 -41.91 2.10
CA GLU A 620 15.44 -43.26 1.56
C GLU A 620 14.33 -43.71 0.59
N LYS A 621 13.11 -43.15 0.74
CA LYS A 621 11.95 -43.42 -0.12
C LYS A 621 11.87 -42.52 -1.35
N GLY A 622 12.81 -41.60 -1.52
CA GLY A 622 12.81 -40.60 -2.55
C GLY A 622 12.84 -39.19 -1.99
N ARG A 623 12.47 -38.21 -2.81
CA ARG A 623 12.48 -36.81 -2.45
C ARG A 623 11.10 -36.40 -1.90
N GLU A 624 11.09 -35.83 -0.69
CA GLU A 624 9.88 -35.31 -0.05
C GLU A 624 9.89 -33.78 -0.07
N VAL A 625 8.72 -33.17 -0.29
CA VAL A 625 8.52 -31.73 -0.26
C VAL A 625 7.83 -31.35 1.03
N VAL A 626 8.44 -30.49 1.81
CA VAL A 626 7.86 -29.92 3.04
C VAL A 626 7.66 -28.43 2.84
N LEU A 627 6.50 -27.91 3.20
CA LEU A 627 6.23 -26.49 3.14
C LEU A 627 6.64 -25.84 4.47
N GLU A 628 7.74 -25.08 4.40
CA GLU A 628 8.19 -24.26 5.53
C GLU A 628 7.39 -22.98 5.61
N GLN A 629 6.89 -22.65 6.80
CA GLN A 629 6.16 -21.41 7.07
C GLN A 629 7.03 -20.47 7.89
N THR A 630 7.21 -19.26 7.41
CA THR A 630 7.83 -18.16 8.18
C THR A 630 6.73 -17.40 8.90
N LEU A 631 6.91 -17.16 10.20
CA LEU A 631 6.04 -16.37 11.05
C LEU A 631 6.75 -15.08 11.43
N LEU A 632 6.05 -13.92 11.41
CA LEU A 632 6.63 -12.65 11.87
C LEU A 632 6.41 -12.45 13.38
N PHE A 633 5.16 -12.58 13.81
CA PHE A 633 4.77 -12.25 15.18
C PHE A 633 3.78 -13.29 15.72
N LEU A 634 4.14 -13.96 16.82
CA LEU A 634 3.18 -14.81 17.55
C LEU A 634 2.35 -13.99 18.53
N PHE A 635 2.93 -12.91 19.06
CA PHE A 635 2.38 -12.13 20.15
C PHE A 635 3.14 -10.82 20.29
N VAL A 636 2.43 -9.69 20.28
CA VAL A 636 3.06 -8.38 20.43
C VAL A 636 2.36 -7.58 21.52
N PRO A 637 2.90 -7.56 22.74
CA PRO A 637 2.45 -6.65 23.79
C PRO A 637 2.93 -5.24 23.47
N SER A 638 2.12 -4.24 23.73
CA SER A 638 2.49 -2.85 23.58
C SER A 638 1.96 -2.01 24.72
N VAL A 639 2.80 -1.14 25.21
CA VAL A 639 2.49 -0.16 26.26
C VAL A 639 2.85 1.21 25.70
N SER A 640 1.96 2.17 25.88
CA SER A 640 2.26 3.56 25.56
C SER A 640 1.66 4.53 26.57
N TYR A 641 2.33 5.65 26.77
CA TYR A 641 1.83 6.78 27.54
C TYR A 641 1.72 8.01 26.64
N THR A 642 0.53 8.60 26.60
CA THR A 642 0.28 9.85 25.90
C THR A 642 -0.07 10.95 26.87
N TYR A 643 0.63 12.07 26.76
CA TYR A 643 0.33 13.29 27.49
C TYR A 643 -0.24 14.33 26.52
N LYS A 644 -1.44 14.86 26.84
CA LYS A 644 -2.10 15.93 26.08
C LYS A 644 -2.16 17.19 26.93
N PHE A 645 -1.86 18.33 26.31
CA PHE A 645 -1.85 19.66 26.93
C PHE A 645 -2.43 20.73 26.02
#